data_bc26bbc6bd8a403ab8ef88f3fb437b22
#
_entry.id   bc26bbc6bd8a403ab8ef88f3fb437b22
#
_cell.length_a   1.000
_cell.length_b   1.000
_cell.length_c   1.000
_cell.angle_alpha   90.00
_cell.angle_beta   90.00
_cell.angle_gamma   90.00
#
_symmetry.space_group_name_H-M   'P 1'
#
loop_
_entity.id
_entity.type
_entity.pdbx_description
1 polymer ?
#
loop_
_entity_poly.entity_id
_entity_poly.type
_entity_poly.pdbx_seq_one_letter_code
_entity_poly.pdbx_strand_id
1 'polypeptide(L)'
;MLRKTVKLSLLLYSKSKLIKQMLNKVIFLLFFLGLISVQVVNSQKVIFPEVILKNIPTDVQVQSDEELDYLILNKDTLVVNKTGERYMTEVVLKDDNIQFENAKVEFEKPIVIPGWLSLLPPLIAIVLALIFKEVLSSLFIGIFIGAATIGFYGGGISGIFAAFFTVLDHYILDALLDPGHASVILFSVIIGSIVAIISKNGGMQGVVNRLIKYATNRKSGMLTAYFLGLAIFFDDYANTLVVGNTMRPITDRLKISREKLAYIVDSTAAPIAAVAFITTWIGAELTYITDGISKIEMQQGVVISESAYGIFVNSLAYSFYPVFTLFFVFFLLYKQRDFGPMYKAEVKTLKEGITADTVTNRELEEFNPVRNAKIKAYNAIVPIFIVISGTFLGLLVTGMSASNSFLLENGIDLSNGTWAAIGTDGGDQVGFFRKLGIVIGNADSYVALLWSSMAGLAAAIVMTVSQRIMSLKEAMDAMIIGINTMMPAVVILILAWSLAGVTESLSTAEYLKAFFGSDFSHVWVIPALTFVLSAFIAFSTGSSWSTMALMYPLVIPLSFAVAAGDPNFSEMAILYNTIASVLAGSVLGDHCSPISDTTILSSLATSCDHIEHVRTQMPYALSVGGVALFVGVIPTAFGVPSLVAFGVGILVLYLIVHYVGKKV
;
A
#
# COMPACT_ATOMS: atom_id res chain seq x y z
N MET A 1 42.88 80.21 -6.35
CA MET A 1 43.23 78.77 -6.26
C MET A 1 43.45 78.28 -4.82
N LEU A 2 43.97 79.06 -3.91
CA LEU A 2 44.27 78.62 -2.52
C LEU A 2 43.06 78.25 -1.64
N ARG A 3 41.86 78.87 -1.89
CA ARG A 3 40.66 78.55 -1.07
C ARG A 3 40.01 77.17 -1.36
N LYS A 4 40.27 76.58 -2.52
CA LYS A 4 39.75 75.24 -2.87
C LYS A 4 40.61 74.07 -2.28
N THR A 5 41.94 74.32 -2.17
CA THR A 5 42.89 73.33 -1.60
C THR A 5 42.74 73.17 -0.10
N VAL A 6 42.49 74.29 0.62
CA VAL A 6 42.28 74.26 2.08
C VAL A 6 40.95 73.55 2.46
N LYS A 7 39.88 73.71 1.64
CA LYS A 7 38.62 73.03 1.86
C LYS A 7 38.73 71.54 1.60
N LEU A 8 39.56 71.07 0.64
CA LEU A 8 39.76 69.67 0.32
C LEU A 8 40.61 69.00 1.40
N SER A 9 41.63 69.65 1.96
CA SER A 9 42.43 69.11 3.05
C SER A 9 41.66 68.98 4.37
N LEU A 10 40.77 69.90 4.68
CA LEU A 10 39.88 69.82 5.85
C LEU A 10 38.83 68.77 5.70
N LEU A 11 38.31 68.50 4.50
CA LEU A 11 37.38 67.41 4.21
C LEU A 11 38.05 66.04 4.29
N LEU A 12 39.29 65.93 3.83
CA LEU A 12 40.09 64.67 3.92
C LEU A 12 40.52 64.41 5.38
N TYR A 13 40.83 65.45 6.16
CA TYR A 13 41.14 65.28 7.58
C TYR A 13 39.93 64.90 8.41
N SER A 14 38.75 65.44 8.13
CA SER A 14 37.47 65.06 8.76
C SER A 14 37.06 63.64 8.42
N LYS A 15 37.21 63.18 7.15
CA LYS A 15 36.94 61.80 6.74
C LYS A 15 37.90 60.81 7.39
N SER A 16 39.20 61.13 7.50
CA SER A 16 40.18 60.27 8.15
C SER A 16 39.89 60.10 9.65
N LYS A 17 39.42 61.15 10.32
CA LYS A 17 39.02 61.08 11.74
C LYS A 17 37.75 60.29 11.95
N LEU A 18 36.81 60.38 11.02
CA LEU A 18 35.57 59.59 11.02
C LEU A 18 35.85 58.10 10.78
N ILE A 19 36.74 57.78 9.81
CA ILE A 19 37.17 56.42 9.50
C ILE A 19 37.90 55.80 10.69
N LYS A 20 38.81 56.57 11.36
CA LYS A 20 39.46 56.11 12.58
C LYS A 20 38.50 55.86 13.73
N GLN A 21 37.50 56.69 13.92
CA GLN A 21 36.44 56.47 14.92
C GLN A 21 35.55 55.28 14.59
N MET A 22 35.22 55.03 13.32
CA MET A 22 34.49 53.83 12.89
C MET A 22 35.34 52.57 13.06
N LEU A 23 36.63 52.62 12.70
CA LEU A 23 37.55 51.51 12.85
C LEU A 23 37.73 51.13 14.33
N ASN A 24 37.89 52.11 15.21
CA ASN A 24 37.98 51.88 16.64
C ASN A 24 36.65 51.30 17.23
N LYS A 25 35.50 51.74 16.73
CA LYS A 25 34.21 51.14 17.14
C LYS A 25 34.04 49.70 16.63
N VAL A 26 34.48 49.42 15.40
CA VAL A 26 34.48 48.04 14.85
C VAL A 26 35.48 47.16 15.60
N ILE A 27 36.67 47.63 15.88
CA ILE A 27 37.68 46.88 16.69
C ILE A 27 37.16 46.67 18.11
N PHE A 28 36.49 47.65 18.72
CA PHE A 28 35.88 47.52 20.05
C PHE A 28 34.70 46.56 20.01
N LEU A 29 33.91 46.55 18.95
CA LEU A 29 32.80 45.60 18.74
C LEU A 29 33.33 44.17 18.51
N LEU A 30 34.40 44.02 17.72
CA LEU A 30 35.10 42.75 17.50
C LEU A 30 35.82 42.25 18.78
N PHE A 31 36.36 43.15 19.57
CA PHE A 31 36.97 42.82 20.88
C PHE A 31 35.88 42.44 21.91
N PHE A 32 34.73 43.10 21.88
CA PHE A 32 33.58 42.72 22.72
C PHE A 32 32.89 41.46 22.25
N LEU A 33 32.83 41.19 20.93
CA LEU A 33 32.42 39.90 20.35
C LEU A 33 33.44 38.81 20.61
N GLY A 34 34.71 39.13 20.72
CA GLY A 34 35.78 38.17 21.10
C GLY A 34 35.89 37.93 22.61
N LEU A 35 35.33 38.83 23.46
CA LEU A 35 35.22 38.66 24.92
C LEU A 35 33.90 38.02 25.36
N ILE A 36 32.95 37.90 24.48
CA ILE A 36 31.94 36.83 24.58
C ILE A 36 32.66 35.56 24.12
N SER A 37 33.60 35.10 24.91
CA SER A 37 33.93 33.70 24.99
C SER A 37 32.57 33.04 25.26
N VAL A 38 31.91 32.54 24.19
CA VAL A 38 30.95 31.49 24.32
C VAL A 38 31.70 30.46 25.17
N GLN A 39 31.45 30.43 26.45
CA GLN A 39 31.65 29.20 27.19
C GLN A 39 30.79 28.25 26.38
N VAL A 40 31.41 27.43 25.55
CA VAL A 40 30.87 26.18 25.08
C VAL A 40 30.65 25.41 26.38
N VAL A 41 29.53 25.62 27.00
CA VAL A 41 29.01 24.71 27.99
C VAL A 41 28.75 23.48 27.14
N ASN A 42 29.61 22.46 27.30
CA ASN A 42 29.36 21.14 26.75
C ASN A 42 28.01 20.68 27.34
N SER A 43 26.94 21.08 26.70
CA SER A 43 25.58 20.66 27.07
C SER A 43 25.29 19.42 26.25
N GLN A 44 25.10 18.32 26.92
CA GLN A 44 24.58 17.11 26.31
C GLN A 44 23.12 17.41 25.94
N LYS A 45 22.72 17.04 24.73
CA LYS A 45 21.32 17.19 24.29
C LYS A 45 20.70 15.80 24.17
N VAL A 46 19.62 15.58 24.93
CA VAL A 46 18.81 14.37 24.82
C VAL A 46 17.59 14.68 23.97
N ILE A 47 17.40 13.93 22.90
CA ILE A 47 16.30 14.08 21.96
C ILE A 47 15.31 12.96 22.23
N PHE A 48 14.21 13.30 22.88
CA PHE A 48 13.08 12.41 23.09
C PHE A 48 12.17 12.43 21.88
N PRO A 49 11.46 11.31 21.57
CA PRO A 49 10.26 11.37 20.75
C PRO A 49 9.23 12.34 21.37
N GLU A 50 8.37 12.93 20.56
CA GLU A 50 7.33 13.85 21.04
C GLU A 50 6.43 13.18 22.10
N VAL A 51 6.12 11.90 21.89
CA VAL A 51 5.30 11.09 22.78
C VAL A 51 6.13 9.89 23.29
N ILE A 52 6.05 9.65 24.58
CA ILE A 52 6.60 8.46 25.24
C ILE A 52 5.48 7.69 25.95
N LEU A 53 5.50 6.37 25.77
CA LEU A 53 4.53 5.50 26.41
C LEU A 53 4.95 5.16 27.85
N LYS A 54 4.03 5.34 28.78
CA LYS A 54 4.28 5.05 30.21
C LYS A 54 4.63 3.58 30.42
N ASN A 55 5.76 3.33 31.14
CA ASN A 55 6.31 2.01 31.46
C ASN A 55 6.71 1.17 30.21
N ILE A 56 6.91 1.78 29.07
CA ILE A 56 7.36 1.12 27.84
C ILE A 56 8.79 1.58 27.56
N PRO A 57 9.73 0.65 27.30
CA PRO A 57 11.07 0.99 26.88
C PRO A 57 11.03 1.78 25.56
N THR A 58 11.75 2.90 25.53
CA THR A 58 11.80 3.80 24.38
C THR A 58 13.22 4.18 24.09
N ASP A 59 13.67 4.01 22.87
CA ASP A 59 15.00 4.42 22.43
C ASP A 59 15.07 5.96 22.30
N VAL A 60 16.10 6.54 22.90
CA VAL A 60 16.33 7.98 22.96
C VAL A 60 17.71 8.31 22.43
N GLN A 61 17.80 9.32 21.57
CA GLN A 61 19.07 9.76 21.01
C GLN A 61 19.74 10.75 21.95
N VAL A 62 21.05 10.57 22.18
CA VAL A 62 21.89 11.48 22.95
C VAL A 62 22.91 12.11 22.01
N GLN A 63 22.99 13.44 21.99
CA GLN A 63 24.03 14.20 21.31
C GLN A 63 25.03 14.68 22.37
N SER A 64 26.28 14.28 22.24
CA SER A 64 27.38 14.69 23.10
C SER A 64 28.64 14.87 22.29
N ASP A 65 29.41 15.91 22.59
CA ASP A 65 30.73 16.16 22.00
C ASP A 65 31.84 15.31 22.68
N GLU A 66 31.54 14.69 23.81
CA GLU A 66 32.46 13.82 24.57
C GLU A 66 31.95 12.38 24.57
N GLU A 67 32.88 11.40 24.75
CA GLU A 67 32.46 10.00 24.95
C GLU A 67 31.63 9.89 26.22
N LEU A 68 30.46 9.29 26.07
CA LEU A 68 29.46 9.17 27.12
C LEU A 68 29.11 7.69 27.33
N ASP A 69 29.42 7.18 28.51
CA ASP A 69 29.18 5.78 28.86
C ASP A 69 27.80 5.59 29.54
N TYR A 70 27.34 6.59 30.27
CA TYR A 70 26.06 6.52 30.99
C TYR A 70 25.43 7.90 31.26
N LEU A 71 24.10 7.90 31.41
CA LEU A 71 23.32 9.01 31.95
C LEU A 71 22.58 8.54 33.19
N ILE A 72 22.29 9.44 34.12
CA ILE A 72 21.46 9.14 35.31
C ILE A 72 20.14 9.91 35.14
N LEU A 73 19.05 9.17 34.94
CA LEU A 73 17.70 9.69 34.81
C LEU A 73 16.86 9.19 35.98
N ASN A 74 16.29 10.11 36.79
CA ASN A 74 15.42 9.79 37.93
C ASN A 74 16.04 8.73 38.87
N LYS A 75 17.36 8.77 39.10
CA LYS A 75 18.19 7.80 39.87
C LYS A 75 18.49 6.47 39.19
N ASP A 76 17.92 6.22 38.00
CA ASP A 76 18.26 5.04 37.22
C ASP A 76 19.45 5.34 36.30
N THR A 77 20.44 4.43 36.26
CA THR A 77 21.62 4.56 35.39
C THR A 77 21.29 3.99 34.01
N LEU A 78 21.31 4.85 33.00
CA LEU A 78 21.12 4.50 31.61
C LEU A 78 22.44 4.27 30.92
N VAL A 79 22.68 3.09 30.36
CA VAL A 79 23.86 2.80 29.56
C VAL A 79 23.68 3.44 28.18
N VAL A 80 24.68 4.20 27.75
CA VAL A 80 24.67 4.87 26.46
C VAL A 80 25.52 4.06 25.49
N ASN A 81 24.93 3.57 24.43
CA ASN A 81 25.59 2.78 23.41
C ASN A 81 25.90 3.65 22.18
N LYS A 82 27.12 3.55 21.65
CA LYS A 82 27.50 4.23 20.42
C LYS A 82 27.10 3.39 19.21
N THR A 83 26.16 3.91 18.42
CA THR A 83 25.69 3.27 17.18
C THR A 83 26.06 4.17 16.00
N GLY A 84 27.17 3.86 15.31
CA GLY A 84 27.74 4.71 14.27
C GLY A 84 28.24 6.04 14.83
N GLU A 85 27.73 7.16 14.34
CA GLU A 85 28.05 8.53 14.80
C GLU A 85 27.09 9.03 15.92
N ARG A 86 26.13 8.24 16.36
CA ARG A 86 25.11 8.62 17.33
C ARG A 86 25.24 7.81 18.61
N TYR A 87 24.83 8.42 19.71
CA TYR A 87 24.68 7.75 20.99
C TYR A 87 23.20 7.46 21.23
N MET A 88 22.87 6.24 21.63
CA MET A 88 21.50 5.79 21.91
C MET A 88 21.40 5.22 23.31
N THR A 89 20.28 5.44 23.97
CA THR A 89 19.97 4.83 25.27
C THR A 89 18.49 4.49 25.34
N GLU A 90 18.18 3.44 26.07
CA GLU A 90 16.78 3.02 26.31
C GLU A 90 16.29 3.65 27.61
N VAL A 91 15.10 4.29 27.56
CA VAL A 91 14.51 5.00 28.67
C VAL A 91 13.12 4.42 28.97
N VAL A 92 12.82 4.18 30.26
CA VAL A 92 11.50 3.79 30.74
C VAL A 92 10.96 4.88 31.67
N LEU A 93 9.96 5.62 31.22
CA LEU A 93 9.32 6.67 32.02
C LEU A 93 8.09 6.13 32.78
N LYS A 94 8.03 6.38 34.09
CA LYS A 94 6.89 6.01 34.93
C LYS A 94 5.88 7.16 35.06
N ASP A 95 6.34 8.39 34.93
CA ASP A 95 5.56 9.62 35.01
C ASP A 95 6.23 10.75 34.20
N ASP A 96 5.65 11.93 34.23
CA ASP A 96 6.13 13.12 33.52
C ASP A 96 7.35 13.78 34.17
N ASN A 97 7.88 13.24 35.27
CA ASN A 97 9.00 13.83 35.98
C ASN A 97 10.32 13.32 35.40
N ILE A 98 11.02 14.20 34.69
CA ILE A 98 12.30 13.90 34.05
C ILE A 98 13.38 14.75 34.72
N GLN A 99 14.33 14.11 35.37
CA GLN A 99 15.47 14.78 36.04
C GLN A 99 16.78 14.03 35.75
N PHE A 100 17.71 14.73 35.12
CA PHE A 100 19.07 14.23 34.91
C PHE A 100 19.98 14.69 36.07
N GLU A 101 20.72 13.76 36.70
CA GLU A 101 21.49 14.05 37.92
C GLU A 101 22.97 14.29 37.66
N ASN A 102 23.56 13.68 36.61
CA ASN A 102 25.01 13.66 36.38
C ASN A 102 25.53 14.63 35.30
N ALA A 103 24.66 15.39 34.62
CA ALA A 103 25.05 16.32 33.56
C ALA A 103 24.07 17.48 33.40
N LYS A 104 24.53 18.59 32.81
CA LYS A 104 23.65 19.61 32.27
C LYS A 104 23.11 19.11 30.92
N VAL A 105 21.95 18.47 30.96
CA VAL A 105 21.28 17.94 29.79
C VAL A 105 20.20 18.92 29.35
N GLU A 106 20.27 19.30 28.07
CA GLU A 106 19.18 20.03 27.41
C GLU A 106 18.23 19.04 26.78
N PHE A 107 16.93 19.13 27.02
CA PHE A 107 15.91 18.28 26.41
C PHE A 107 14.58 19.02 26.30
N GLU A 108 13.81 18.65 25.29
CA GLU A 108 12.40 19.02 25.20
C GLU A 108 11.60 17.95 25.95
N LYS A 109 10.66 18.42 26.78
CA LYS A 109 9.87 17.51 27.62
C LYS A 109 8.88 16.73 26.74
N PRO A 110 8.99 15.39 26.68
CA PRO A 110 8.04 14.57 25.91
C PRO A 110 6.66 14.52 26.58
N ILE A 111 5.64 14.24 25.79
CA ILE A 111 4.29 13.96 26.27
C ILE A 111 4.23 12.50 26.72
N VAL A 112 3.99 12.24 28.02
CA VAL A 112 3.92 10.88 28.55
C VAL A 112 2.46 10.42 28.61
N ILE A 113 2.12 9.34 27.88
CA ILE A 113 0.77 8.81 27.80
C ILE A 113 0.70 7.33 28.22
N PRO A 114 -0.45 6.85 28.75
CA PRO A 114 -0.66 5.42 28.98
C PRO A 114 -0.56 4.62 27.68
N GLY A 115 0.25 3.54 27.65
CA GLY A 115 0.57 2.80 26.42
C GLY A 115 -0.66 2.30 25.65
N TRP A 116 -1.70 1.81 26.33
CA TRP A 116 -2.91 1.30 25.67
C TRP A 116 -3.67 2.35 24.85
N LEU A 117 -3.47 3.66 25.13
CA LEU A 117 -4.10 4.74 24.37
C LEU A 117 -3.56 4.81 22.93
N SER A 118 -2.35 4.32 22.69
CA SER A 118 -1.77 4.26 21.33
C SER A 118 -2.56 3.36 20.38
N LEU A 119 -3.28 2.38 20.90
CA LEU A 119 -4.14 1.50 20.11
C LEU A 119 -5.51 2.11 19.77
N LEU A 120 -5.94 3.17 20.46
CA LEU A 120 -7.27 3.73 20.25
C LEU A 120 -7.54 4.19 18.82
N PRO A 121 -6.65 4.93 18.12
CA PRO A 121 -6.90 5.40 16.76
C PRO A 121 -7.24 4.27 15.79
N PRO A 122 -6.39 3.24 15.60
CA PRO A 122 -6.70 2.17 14.67
C PRO A 122 -7.89 1.31 15.12
N LEU A 123 -8.01 1.02 16.42
CA LEU A 123 -9.13 0.23 16.92
C LEU A 123 -10.47 0.94 16.75
N ILE A 124 -10.53 2.24 17.02
CA ILE A 124 -11.77 3.01 16.83
C ILE A 124 -12.10 3.12 15.34
N ALA A 125 -11.11 3.36 14.47
CA ALA A 125 -11.35 3.38 13.03
C ALA A 125 -11.96 2.04 12.56
N ILE A 126 -11.41 0.90 13.01
CA ILE A 126 -11.92 -0.44 12.68
C ILE A 126 -13.35 -0.63 13.25
N VAL A 127 -13.56 -0.36 14.53
CA VAL A 127 -14.87 -0.56 15.19
C VAL A 127 -15.95 0.31 14.54
N LEU A 128 -15.65 1.58 14.26
CA LEU A 128 -16.61 2.47 13.61
C LEU A 128 -16.90 2.04 12.16
N ALA A 129 -15.87 1.60 11.42
CA ALA A 129 -16.06 1.07 10.08
C ALA A 129 -16.97 -0.17 10.07
N LEU A 130 -16.83 -1.05 11.08
CA LEU A 130 -17.71 -2.22 11.25
C LEU A 130 -19.15 -1.84 11.61
N ILE A 131 -19.34 -0.83 12.48
CA ILE A 131 -20.66 -0.41 12.96
C ILE A 131 -21.41 0.41 11.90
N PHE A 132 -20.75 1.44 11.36
CA PHE A 132 -21.37 2.39 10.42
C PHE A 132 -21.32 1.91 8.98
N LYS A 133 -20.49 0.91 8.67
CA LYS A 133 -20.25 0.44 7.29
C LYS A 133 -19.82 1.59 6.37
N GLU A 134 -19.05 2.50 6.93
CA GLU A 134 -18.55 3.69 6.24
C GLU A 134 -17.12 3.95 6.72
N VAL A 135 -16.18 4.04 5.79
CA VAL A 135 -14.75 3.99 6.10
C VAL A 135 -14.13 5.38 6.19
N LEU A 136 -14.53 6.32 5.34
CA LEU A 136 -13.91 7.65 5.29
C LEU A 136 -14.07 8.38 6.62
N SER A 137 -15.30 8.43 7.15
CA SER A 137 -15.56 9.04 8.45
C SER A 137 -14.91 8.27 9.60
N SER A 138 -14.84 6.94 9.49
CA SER A 138 -14.22 6.10 10.51
C SER A 138 -12.71 6.33 10.60
N LEU A 139 -12.01 6.41 9.47
CA LEU A 139 -10.59 6.78 9.39
C LEU A 139 -10.38 8.19 9.97
N PHE A 140 -11.17 9.18 9.51
CA PHE A 140 -11.06 10.56 10.00
C PHE A 140 -11.25 10.66 11.52
N ILE A 141 -12.23 9.97 12.08
CA ILE A 141 -12.47 9.94 13.54
C ILE A 141 -11.30 9.25 14.25
N GLY A 142 -10.75 8.17 13.71
CA GLY A 142 -9.55 7.52 14.23
C GLY A 142 -8.36 8.47 14.32
N ILE A 143 -8.06 9.19 13.23
CA ILE A 143 -7.00 10.21 13.17
C ILE A 143 -7.25 11.29 14.23
N PHE A 144 -8.48 11.83 14.27
CA PHE A 144 -8.86 12.86 15.22
C PHE A 144 -8.69 12.42 16.69
N ILE A 145 -9.08 11.19 17.04
CA ILE A 145 -8.93 10.67 18.40
C ILE A 145 -7.45 10.53 18.77
N GLY A 146 -6.60 10.09 17.85
CA GLY A 146 -5.16 10.04 18.10
C GLY A 146 -4.55 11.42 18.33
N ALA A 147 -4.81 12.37 17.44
CA ALA A 147 -4.38 13.76 17.59
C ALA A 147 -4.94 14.39 18.86
N ALA A 148 -6.22 14.14 19.18
CA ALA A 148 -6.85 14.64 20.40
C ALA A 148 -6.25 14.03 21.68
N THR A 149 -5.80 12.77 21.63
CA THR A 149 -5.08 12.13 22.73
C THR A 149 -3.77 12.84 23.00
N ILE A 150 -2.95 13.06 21.96
CA ILE A 150 -1.69 13.82 22.08
C ILE A 150 -1.96 15.22 22.59
N GLY A 151 -2.92 15.92 21.96
CA GLY A 151 -3.29 17.28 22.35
C GLY A 151 -3.78 17.39 23.80
N PHE A 152 -4.56 16.43 24.29
CA PHE A 152 -5.06 16.44 25.68
C PHE A 152 -3.92 16.29 26.70
N TYR A 153 -3.02 15.36 26.47
CA TYR A 153 -1.86 15.16 27.37
C TYR A 153 -0.81 16.26 27.27
N GLY A 154 -0.69 16.93 26.10
CA GLY A 154 0.20 18.07 25.91
C GLY A 154 -0.37 19.41 26.38
N GLY A 155 -1.68 19.66 26.21
CA GLY A 155 -2.30 20.97 26.45
C GLY A 155 -3.69 20.96 27.12
N GLY A 156 -4.13 19.81 27.65
CA GLY A 156 -5.44 19.68 28.27
C GLY A 156 -6.60 19.85 27.27
N ILE A 157 -7.71 20.43 27.71
CA ILE A 157 -8.92 20.60 26.89
C ILE A 157 -8.65 21.48 25.66
N SER A 158 -7.81 22.52 25.75
CA SER A 158 -7.45 23.35 24.61
C SER A 158 -6.70 22.55 23.53
N GLY A 159 -5.90 21.58 23.92
CA GLY A 159 -5.22 20.67 23.00
C GLY A 159 -6.17 19.81 22.17
N ILE A 160 -7.32 19.39 22.74
CA ILE A 160 -8.34 18.66 21.97
C ILE A 160 -8.92 19.53 20.83
N PHE A 161 -9.17 20.80 21.10
CA PHE A 161 -9.65 21.72 20.05
C PHE A 161 -8.56 21.99 18.98
N ALA A 162 -7.31 22.14 19.40
CA ALA A 162 -6.19 22.30 18.49
C ALA A 162 -6.00 21.04 17.60
N ALA A 163 -6.23 19.85 18.13
CA ALA A 163 -6.10 18.60 17.42
C ALA A 163 -6.93 18.54 16.12
N PHE A 164 -8.08 19.22 16.06
CA PHE A 164 -8.88 19.28 14.83
C PHE A 164 -8.10 19.94 13.68
N PHE A 165 -7.33 20.98 13.97
CA PHE A 165 -6.49 21.64 13.00
C PHE A 165 -5.23 20.82 12.71
N THR A 166 -4.63 20.20 13.73
CA THR A 166 -3.47 19.30 13.58
C THR A 166 -3.76 18.12 12.64
N VAL A 167 -4.99 17.60 12.61
CA VAL A 167 -5.40 16.59 11.64
C VAL A 167 -5.21 17.08 10.20
N LEU A 168 -5.51 18.35 9.93
CA LEU A 168 -5.44 18.91 8.58
C LEU A 168 -4.03 19.36 8.21
N ASP A 169 -3.41 20.18 9.07
CA ASP A 169 -2.16 20.89 8.77
C ASP A 169 -0.90 20.07 9.06
N HIS A 170 -1.01 18.96 9.77
CA HIS A 170 0.08 18.03 10.02
C HIS A 170 -0.20 16.68 9.35
N TYR A 171 -1.17 15.88 9.84
CA TYR A 171 -1.30 14.50 9.38
C TYR A 171 -1.77 14.36 7.91
N ILE A 172 -2.81 15.10 7.50
CA ILE A 172 -3.31 15.02 6.11
C ILE A 172 -2.34 15.72 5.15
N LEU A 173 -1.81 16.87 5.54
CA LEU A 173 -0.90 17.64 4.69
C LEU A 173 0.43 16.89 4.51
N ASP A 174 1.01 16.33 5.57
CA ASP A 174 2.26 15.56 5.50
C ASP A 174 2.08 14.30 4.63
N ALA A 175 0.93 13.61 4.78
CA ALA A 175 0.59 12.48 3.92
C ALA A 175 0.53 12.86 2.42
N LEU A 176 0.08 14.07 2.09
CA LEU A 176 0.04 14.58 0.71
C LEU A 176 1.39 15.09 0.19
N LEU A 177 2.25 15.59 1.07
CA LEU A 177 3.56 16.13 0.71
C LEU A 177 4.63 15.05 0.55
N ASP A 178 4.37 13.83 0.98
CA ASP A 178 5.29 12.71 0.76
C ASP A 178 5.41 12.39 -0.75
N PRO A 179 6.63 12.35 -1.31
CA PRO A 179 6.83 12.08 -2.73
C PRO A 179 6.36 10.68 -3.18
N GLY A 180 6.45 9.68 -2.31
CA GLY A 180 5.97 8.33 -2.59
C GLY A 180 4.45 8.30 -2.70
N HIS A 181 3.75 8.89 -1.70
CA HIS A 181 2.30 9.01 -1.69
C HIS A 181 1.78 9.79 -2.91
N ALA A 182 2.40 10.94 -3.22
CA ALA A 182 2.06 11.72 -4.41
C ALA A 182 2.23 10.92 -5.70
N SER A 183 3.29 10.12 -5.81
CA SER A 183 3.54 9.25 -6.95
C SER A 183 2.45 8.19 -7.13
N VAL A 184 1.98 7.60 -6.04
CA VAL A 184 0.88 6.62 -6.06
C VAL A 184 -0.44 7.25 -6.47
N ILE A 185 -0.76 8.43 -5.96
CA ILE A 185 -1.97 9.17 -6.37
C ILE A 185 -1.92 9.44 -7.88
N LEU A 186 -0.80 9.98 -8.39
CA LEU A 186 -0.62 10.25 -9.82
C LEU A 186 -0.72 8.98 -10.66
N PHE A 187 -0.04 7.90 -10.25
CA PHE A 187 -0.12 6.61 -10.93
C PHE A 187 -1.56 6.10 -11.01
N SER A 188 -2.29 6.09 -9.88
CA SER A 188 -3.66 5.58 -9.80
C SER A 188 -4.61 6.33 -10.72
N VAL A 189 -4.57 7.67 -10.72
CA VAL A 189 -5.44 8.48 -11.60
C VAL A 189 -5.05 8.36 -13.08
N ILE A 190 -3.76 8.17 -13.40
CA ILE A 190 -3.29 7.94 -14.77
C ILE A 190 -3.78 6.59 -15.28
N ILE A 191 -3.66 5.52 -14.51
CA ILE A 191 -4.16 4.19 -14.91
C ILE A 191 -5.67 4.22 -15.09
N GLY A 192 -6.45 4.79 -14.15
CA GLY A 192 -7.88 4.99 -14.33
C GLY A 192 -8.24 5.74 -15.61
N SER A 193 -7.45 6.77 -15.95
CA SER A 193 -7.58 7.52 -17.20
C SER A 193 -7.34 6.66 -18.45
N ILE A 194 -6.29 5.83 -18.43
CA ILE A 194 -6.01 4.87 -19.53
C ILE A 194 -7.20 3.95 -19.72
N VAL A 195 -7.69 3.35 -18.62
CA VAL A 195 -8.82 2.41 -18.62
C VAL A 195 -10.06 3.04 -19.25
N ALA A 196 -10.43 4.24 -18.86
CA ALA A 196 -11.58 4.95 -19.41
C ALA A 196 -11.42 5.27 -20.91
N ILE A 197 -10.23 5.72 -21.35
CA ILE A 197 -9.95 6.01 -22.76
C ILE A 197 -10.03 4.73 -23.61
N ILE A 198 -9.37 3.62 -23.19
CA ILE A 198 -9.36 2.37 -23.96
C ILE A 198 -10.72 1.67 -23.97
N SER A 199 -11.57 1.93 -22.99
CA SER A 199 -12.96 1.48 -22.98
C SER A 199 -13.79 2.28 -23.99
N LYS A 200 -13.76 3.62 -23.91
CA LYS A 200 -14.53 4.51 -24.80
C LYS A 200 -14.08 4.46 -26.26
N ASN A 201 -12.80 4.22 -26.54
CA ASN A 201 -12.32 4.10 -27.92
C ASN A 201 -12.65 2.74 -28.58
N GLY A 202 -13.29 1.81 -27.83
CA GLY A 202 -13.67 0.49 -28.31
C GLY A 202 -12.52 -0.54 -28.29
N GLY A 203 -11.37 -0.21 -27.68
CA GLY A 203 -10.23 -1.12 -27.54
C GLY A 203 -10.60 -2.34 -26.71
N MET A 204 -11.21 -2.13 -25.54
CA MET A 204 -11.67 -3.20 -24.66
C MET A 204 -12.71 -4.08 -25.34
N GLN A 205 -13.72 -3.50 -26.00
CA GLN A 205 -14.69 -4.23 -26.81
C GLN A 205 -14.03 -5.05 -27.91
N GLY A 206 -12.92 -4.55 -28.48
CA GLY A 206 -12.12 -5.28 -29.48
C GLY A 206 -11.44 -6.53 -28.92
N VAL A 207 -10.95 -6.50 -27.68
CA VAL A 207 -10.41 -7.68 -26.98
C VAL A 207 -11.52 -8.71 -26.77
N VAL A 208 -12.66 -8.24 -26.26
CA VAL A 208 -13.85 -9.07 -26.06
C VAL A 208 -14.29 -9.76 -27.35
N ASN A 209 -14.42 -9.03 -28.44
CA ASN A 209 -14.88 -9.57 -29.73
C ASN A 209 -13.97 -10.66 -30.31
N ARG A 210 -12.69 -10.70 -29.91
CA ARG A 210 -11.78 -11.78 -30.29
C ARG A 210 -12.05 -13.08 -29.54
N LEU A 211 -12.43 -12.99 -28.26
CA LEU A 211 -12.65 -14.15 -27.39
C LEU A 211 -14.07 -14.70 -27.51
N ILE A 212 -15.05 -13.86 -27.73
CA ILE A 212 -16.48 -14.23 -27.77
C ILE A 212 -16.83 -15.29 -28.83
N LYS A 213 -16.08 -15.35 -29.93
CA LYS A 213 -16.25 -16.34 -30.97
C LYS A 213 -16.09 -17.79 -30.50
N TYR A 214 -15.41 -18.00 -29.37
CA TYR A 214 -15.24 -19.31 -28.74
C TYR A 214 -16.42 -19.71 -27.84
N ALA A 215 -17.34 -18.80 -27.51
CA ALA A 215 -18.51 -19.04 -26.67
C ALA A 215 -19.65 -19.71 -27.45
N THR A 216 -19.48 -20.96 -27.88
CA THR A 216 -20.42 -21.70 -28.73
C THR A 216 -21.39 -22.59 -27.97
N ASN A 217 -21.05 -23.03 -26.78
CA ASN A 217 -21.87 -23.85 -25.90
C ASN A 217 -21.73 -23.40 -24.46
N ARG A 218 -22.51 -23.98 -23.55
CA ARG A 218 -22.56 -23.60 -22.15
C ARG A 218 -21.18 -23.62 -21.46
N LYS A 219 -20.42 -24.72 -21.63
CA LYS A 219 -19.08 -24.85 -21.06
C LYS A 219 -18.13 -23.82 -21.64
N SER A 220 -18.08 -23.70 -22.96
CA SER A 220 -17.18 -22.74 -23.62
C SER A 220 -17.59 -21.30 -23.35
N GLY A 221 -18.89 -21.00 -23.20
CA GLY A 221 -19.38 -19.67 -22.82
C GLY A 221 -18.89 -19.23 -21.44
N MET A 222 -19.00 -20.11 -20.44
CA MET A 222 -18.48 -19.87 -19.08
C MET A 222 -16.96 -19.69 -19.09
N LEU A 223 -16.23 -20.57 -19.77
CA LEU A 223 -14.76 -20.48 -19.88
C LEU A 223 -14.33 -19.22 -20.64
N THR A 224 -15.09 -18.78 -21.65
CA THR A 224 -14.82 -17.52 -22.34
C THR A 224 -14.96 -16.31 -21.39
N ALA A 225 -16.00 -16.28 -20.56
CA ALA A 225 -16.17 -15.25 -19.54
C ALA A 225 -14.98 -15.25 -18.55
N TYR A 226 -14.59 -16.41 -18.07
CA TYR A 226 -13.46 -16.59 -17.18
C TYR A 226 -12.13 -16.09 -17.80
N PHE A 227 -11.77 -16.55 -19.00
CA PHE A 227 -10.53 -16.12 -19.65
C PHE A 227 -10.57 -14.65 -20.08
N LEU A 228 -11.74 -14.10 -20.32
CA LEU A 228 -11.90 -12.67 -20.56
C LEU A 228 -11.62 -11.87 -19.30
N GLY A 229 -12.12 -12.32 -18.14
CA GLY A 229 -11.79 -11.75 -16.84
C GLY A 229 -10.27 -11.79 -16.57
N LEU A 230 -9.62 -12.93 -16.80
CA LEU A 230 -8.16 -13.02 -16.66
C LEU A 230 -7.41 -12.09 -17.63
N ALA A 231 -7.93 -11.81 -18.81
CA ALA A 231 -7.31 -10.92 -19.79
C ALA A 231 -7.41 -9.44 -19.41
N ILE A 232 -8.37 -9.09 -18.54
CA ILE A 232 -8.59 -7.72 -18.06
C ILE A 232 -8.11 -7.62 -16.59
N PHE A 233 -6.87 -8.03 -16.34
CA PHE A 233 -6.30 -8.17 -15.00
C PHE A 233 -5.89 -6.86 -14.34
N PHE A 234 -5.71 -5.79 -15.11
CA PHE A 234 -5.07 -4.56 -14.69
C PHE A 234 -5.97 -3.64 -13.85
N ASP A 235 -7.30 -3.85 -13.89
CA ASP A 235 -8.29 -3.07 -13.14
C ASP A 235 -9.56 -3.89 -12.91
N ASP A 236 -10.00 -4.00 -11.67
CA ASP A 236 -11.13 -4.81 -11.24
C ASP A 236 -12.48 -4.21 -11.66
N TYR A 237 -12.64 -2.89 -11.60
CA TYR A 237 -13.86 -2.21 -12.04
C TYR A 237 -14.05 -2.35 -13.56
N ALA A 238 -13.00 -2.12 -14.35
CA ALA A 238 -13.06 -2.32 -15.80
C ALA A 238 -13.32 -3.77 -16.15
N ASN A 239 -12.71 -4.73 -15.46
CA ASN A 239 -12.98 -6.15 -15.61
C ASN A 239 -14.48 -6.42 -15.43
N THR A 240 -15.03 -6.03 -14.30
CA THR A 240 -16.41 -6.26 -13.91
C THR A 240 -17.40 -5.70 -14.94
N LEU A 241 -17.23 -4.42 -15.29
CA LEU A 241 -18.16 -3.74 -16.22
C LEU A 241 -18.08 -4.28 -17.64
N VAL A 242 -16.87 -4.51 -18.16
CA VAL A 242 -16.68 -4.96 -19.54
C VAL A 242 -17.09 -6.41 -19.71
N VAL A 243 -16.64 -7.31 -18.83
CA VAL A 243 -16.96 -8.74 -18.93
C VAL A 243 -18.44 -8.98 -18.69
N GLY A 244 -18.99 -8.41 -17.61
CA GLY A 244 -20.39 -8.58 -17.24
C GLY A 244 -21.35 -8.15 -18.34
N ASN A 245 -21.24 -6.91 -18.79
CA ASN A 245 -22.12 -6.37 -19.84
C ASN A 245 -22.01 -7.12 -21.16
N THR A 246 -20.79 -7.53 -21.55
CA THR A 246 -20.59 -8.16 -22.86
C THR A 246 -20.97 -9.63 -22.87
N MET A 247 -20.71 -10.36 -21.78
CA MET A 247 -21.01 -11.79 -21.71
C MET A 247 -22.49 -12.07 -21.39
N ARG A 248 -23.19 -11.14 -20.74
CA ARG A 248 -24.60 -11.29 -20.36
C ARG A 248 -25.51 -11.77 -21.52
N PRO A 249 -25.60 -11.11 -22.69
CA PRO A 249 -26.50 -11.57 -23.76
C PRO A 249 -26.10 -12.94 -24.31
N ILE A 250 -24.84 -13.36 -24.16
CA ILE A 250 -24.35 -14.65 -24.62
C ILE A 250 -24.70 -15.74 -23.61
N THR A 251 -24.46 -15.48 -22.32
CA THR A 251 -24.80 -16.42 -21.24
C THR A 251 -26.32 -16.61 -21.13
N ASP A 252 -27.11 -15.55 -21.32
CA ASP A 252 -28.58 -15.63 -21.39
C ASP A 252 -29.01 -16.60 -22.50
N ARG A 253 -28.46 -16.46 -23.71
CA ARG A 253 -28.75 -17.34 -24.86
C ARG A 253 -28.30 -18.80 -24.58
N LEU A 254 -27.18 -18.99 -23.85
CA LEU A 254 -26.65 -20.29 -23.50
C LEU A 254 -27.31 -20.89 -22.24
N LYS A 255 -28.34 -20.23 -21.68
CA LYS A 255 -29.06 -20.62 -20.46
C LYS A 255 -28.12 -20.81 -19.26
N ILE A 256 -27.13 -19.96 -19.10
CA ILE A 256 -26.27 -19.85 -17.92
C ILE A 256 -26.92 -18.82 -17.00
N SER A 257 -27.08 -19.10 -15.72
CA SER A 257 -27.72 -18.18 -14.80
C SER A 257 -26.93 -16.88 -14.65
N ARG A 258 -27.62 -15.79 -14.37
CA ARG A 258 -26.98 -14.49 -14.14
C ARG A 258 -26.14 -14.49 -12.88
N GLU A 259 -26.55 -15.23 -11.86
CA GLU A 259 -25.79 -15.47 -10.63
C GLU A 259 -24.45 -16.17 -10.94
N LYS A 260 -24.44 -17.12 -11.87
CA LYS A 260 -23.20 -17.80 -12.29
C LYS A 260 -22.29 -16.87 -13.07
N LEU A 261 -22.83 -16.04 -13.94
CA LEU A 261 -22.05 -15.03 -14.66
C LEU A 261 -21.50 -14.00 -13.68
N ALA A 262 -22.30 -13.49 -12.75
CA ALA A 262 -21.89 -12.54 -11.74
C ALA A 262 -20.74 -13.10 -10.88
N TYR A 263 -20.85 -14.36 -10.43
CA TYR A 263 -19.78 -15.05 -9.72
C TYR A 263 -18.49 -15.18 -10.53
N ILE A 264 -18.57 -15.52 -11.84
CA ILE A 264 -17.38 -15.61 -12.70
C ILE A 264 -16.70 -14.25 -12.81
N VAL A 265 -17.48 -13.20 -13.01
CA VAL A 265 -17.00 -11.82 -13.17
C VAL A 265 -16.33 -11.33 -11.88
N ASP A 266 -17.01 -11.43 -10.75
CA ASP A 266 -16.51 -11.01 -9.45
C ASP A 266 -15.24 -11.77 -9.05
N SER A 267 -15.27 -13.11 -9.17
CA SER A 267 -14.14 -13.97 -8.82
C SER A 267 -12.96 -13.92 -9.80
N THR A 268 -13.05 -13.18 -10.91
CA THR A 268 -11.93 -12.89 -11.82
C THR A 268 -11.56 -11.41 -11.85
N ALA A 269 -12.21 -10.56 -11.06
CA ALA A 269 -11.89 -9.15 -10.93
C ALA A 269 -10.87 -8.92 -9.80
N ALA A 270 -11.29 -8.85 -8.55
CA ALA A 270 -10.40 -8.64 -7.42
C ALA A 270 -9.31 -9.72 -7.27
N PRO A 271 -9.58 -11.05 -7.42
CA PRO A 271 -8.52 -12.04 -7.28
C PRO A 271 -7.39 -11.93 -8.29
N ILE A 272 -7.67 -11.59 -9.56
CA ILE A 272 -6.59 -11.43 -10.53
C ILE A 272 -5.83 -10.11 -10.31
N ALA A 273 -6.52 -9.03 -9.92
CA ALA A 273 -5.90 -7.77 -9.58
C ALA A 273 -4.94 -7.90 -8.38
N ALA A 274 -5.29 -8.73 -7.41
CA ALA A 274 -4.49 -8.98 -6.22
C ALA A 274 -3.20 -9.80 -6.45
N VAL A 275 -3.06 -10.52 -7.57
CA VAL A 275 -1.88 -11.36 -7.84
C VAL A 275 -1.13 -10.96 -9.10
N ALA A 276 -1.62 -10.01 -9.86
CA ALA A 276 -0.95 -9.53 -11.06
C ALA A 276 0.14 -8.50 -10.70
N PHE A 277 1.24 -8.56 -11.42
CA PHE A 277 2.44 -7.75 -11.12
C PHE A 277 2.25 -6.24 -11.34
N ILE A 278 1.24 -5.81 -12.07
CA ILE A 278 0.96 -4.40 -12.40
C ILE A 278 -0.54 -4.23 -12.53
N THR A 279 -1.14 -3.59 -11.53
CA THR A 279 -2.59 -3.32 -11.47
C THR A 279 -2.82 -1.93 -10.85
N THR A 280 -4.05 -1.48 -10.80
CA THR A 280 -4.43 -0.29 -10.04
C THR A 280 -4.13 -0.40 -8.54
N TRP A 281 -4.00 -1.61 -8.00
CA TRP A 281 -3.79 -1.87 -6.57
C TRP A 281 -2.33 -1.76 -6.13
N ILE A 282 -1.38 -2.10 -7.03
CA ILE A 282 0.05 -2.22 -6.67
C ILE A 282 0.63 -0.94 -6.10
N GLY A 283 0.19 0.23 -6.57
CA GLY A 283 0.67 1.50 -6.07
C GLY A 283 0.44 1.65 -4.56
N ALA A 284 -0.78 1.37 -4.12
CA ALA A 284 -1.15 1.41 -2.70
C ALA A 284 -0.40 0.35 -1.88
N GLU A 285 -0.32 -0.88 -2.38
CA GLU A 285 0.39 -1.97 -1.71
C GLU A 285 1.86 -1.63 -1.48
N LEU A 286 2.55 -1.12 -2.51
CA LEU A 286 3.94 -0.72 -2.40
C LEU A 286 4.15 0.40 -1.38
N THR A 287 3.24 1.37 -1.31
CA THR A 287 3.34 2.44 -0.32
C THR A 287 3.19 1.90 1.09
N TYR A 288 2.17 1.07 1.36
CA TYR A 288 1.99 0.48 2.69
C TYR A 288 3.18 -0.40 3.10
N ILE A 289 3.77 -1.15 2.15
CA ILE A 289 4.96 -1.95 2.42
C ILE A 289 6.15 -1.04 2.73
N THR A 290 6.37 0.03 1.94
CA THR A 290 7.44 1.00 2.17
C THR A 290 7.32 1.65 3.53
N ASP A 291 6.13 2.14 3.88
CA ASP A 291 5.87 2.77 5.18
C ASP A 291 6.07 1.78 6.34
N GLY A 292 5.63 0.53 6.15
CA GLY A 292 5.82 -0.54 7.12
C GLY A 292 7.30 -0.88 7.34
N ILE A 293 8.08 -0.97 6.27
CA ILE A 293 9.54 -1.20 6.32
C ILE A 293 10.23 -0.06 7.06
N SER A 294 9.94 1.18 6.68
CA SER A 294 10.53 2.37 7.31
C SER A 294 10.28 2.38 8.82
N LYS A 295 9.09 1.94 9.26
CA LYS A 295 8.77 1.79 10.69
C LYS A 295 9.57 0.67 11.36
N ILE A 296 9.76 -0.47 10.70
CA ILE A 296 10.60 -1.55 11.21
C ILE A 296 12.05 -1.05 11.39
N GLU A 297 12.59 -0.36 10.39
CA GLU A 297 13.96 0.17 10.43
C GLU A 297 14.15 1.19 11.55
N MET A 298 13.21 2.14 11.68
CA MET A 298 13.27 3.16 12.75
C MET A 298 13.13 2.58 14.15
N GLN A 299 12.28 1.57 14.33
CA GLN A 299 11.91 1.04 15.66
C GLN A 299 12.80 -0.11 16.13
N GLN A 300 13.36 -0.88 15.21
CA GLN A 300 14.14 -2.08 15.54
C GLN A 300 15.62 -1.97 15.18
N GLY A 301 16.02 -0.89 14.50
CA GLY A 301 17.40 -0.68 14.06
C GLY A 301 17.88 -1.71 13.03
N VAL A 302 16.95 -2.45 12.43
CA VAL A 302 17.23 -3.48 11.42
C VAL A 302 17.04 -2.87 10.05
N VAL A 303 18.08 -2.91 9.20
CA VAL A 303 17.97 -2.46 7.80
C VAL A 303 17.47 -3.62 6.94
N ILE A 304 16.28 -3.46 6.35
CA ILE A 304 15.74 -4.41 5.39
C ILE A 304 16.28 -4.06 4.00
N SER A 305 17.19 -4.89 3.50
CA SER A 305 17.84 -4.66 2.20
C SER A 305 16.94 -4.92 0.98
N GLU A 306 15.75 -5.49 1.19
CA GLU A 306 14.81 -5.82 0.12
C GLU A 306 13.85 -4.67 -0.14
N SER A 307 13.66 -4.30 -1.42
CA SER A 307 12.72 -3.24 -1.80
C SER A 307 11.25 -3.64 -1.55
N ALA A 308 10.38 -2.64 -1.42
CA ALA A 308 8.94 -2.87 -1.29
C ALA A 308 8.37 -3.72 -2.44
N TYR A 309 8.86 -3.52 -3.68
CA TYR A 309 8.46 -4.34 -4.82
C TYR A 309 8.93 -5.79 -4.70
N GLY A 310 10.15 -6.02 -4.22
CA GLY A 310 10.68 -7.36 -3.93
C GLY A 310 9.83 -8.08 -2.89
N ILE A 311 9.54 -7.41 -1.78
CA ILE A 311 8.67 -7.93 -0.70
C ILE A 311 7.27 -8.24 -1.24
N PHE A 312 6.67 -7.35 -2.05
CA PHE A 312 5.40 -7.62 -2.72
C PHE A 312 5.46 -8.89 -3.56
N VAL A 313 6.45 -9.01 -4.46
CA VAL A 313 6.60 -10.20 -5.31
C VAL A 313 6.79 -11.49 -4.50
N ASN A 314 7.58 -11.44 -3.42
CA ASN A 314 7.77 -12.59 -2.53
C ASN A 314 6.50 -12.92 -1.73
N SER A 315 5.69 -11.92 -1.37
CA SER A 315 4.40 -12.15 -0.71
C SER A 315 3.38 -12.87 -1.60
N LEU A 316 3.50 -12.76 -2.94
CA LEU A 316 2.62 -13.49 -3.88
C LEU A 316 2.72 -15.01 -3.70
N ALA A 317 3.87 -15.52 -3.22
CA ALA A 317 4.02 -16.94 -2.87
C ALA A 317 3.14 -17.40 -1.69
N TYR A 318 2.46 -16.49 -1.02
CA TYR A 318 1.52 -16.72 0.08
C TYR A 318 0.10 -16.23 -0.21
N SER A 319 -0.19 -15.77 -1.44
CA SER A 319 -1.50 -15.27 -1.87
C SER A 319 -2.48 -16.42 -2.17
N PHE A 320 -2.80 -17.21 -1.13
CA PHE A 320 -3.58 -18.45 -1.30
C PHE A 320 -5.00 -18.21 -1.77
N TYR A 321 -5.76 -17.30 -1.13
CA TYR A 321 -7.17 -17.13 -1.46
C TYR A 321 -7.40 -16.65 -2.91
N PRO A 322 -6.73 -15.63 -3.42
CA PRO A 322 -6.90 -15.20 -4.79
C PRO A 322 -6.57 -16.29 -5.81
N VAL A 323 -5.42 -16.95 -5.64
CA VAL A 323 -4.99 -18.05 -6.52
C VAL A 323 -5.95 -19.22 -6.46
N PHE A 324 -6.34 -19.64 -5.26
CA PHE A 324 -7.29 -20.75 -5.06
C PHE A 324 -8.67 -20.42 -5.66
N THR A 325 -9.13 -19.18 -5.57
CA THR A 325 -10.38 -18.73 -6.19
C THR A 325 -10.34 -18.92 -7.69
N LEU A 326 -9.26 -18.50 -8.35
CA LEU A 326 -9.10 -18.66 -9.79
C LEU A 326 -9.13 -20.14 -10.20
N PHE A 327 -8.41 -21.02 -9.51
CA PHE A 327 -8.45 -22.45 -9.79
C PHE A 327 -9.81 -23.06 -9.48
N PHE A 328 -10.46 -22.64 -8.41
CA PHE A 328 -11.77 -23.16 -8.02
C PHE A 328 -12.86 -22.82 -9.04
N VAL A 329 -12.91 -21.55 -9.48
CA VAL A 329 -13.77 -21.13 -10.59
C VAL A 329 -13.50 -21.98 -11.82
N PHE A 330 -12.25 -22.11 -12.23
CA PHE A 330 -11.89 -22.94 -13.39
C PHE A 330 -12.41 -24.37 -13.26
N PHE A 331 -12.27 -25.02 -12.11
CA PHE A 331 -12.74 -26.39 -11.89
C PHE A 331 -14.27 -26.51 -11.95
N LEU A 332 -15.01 -25.56 -11.35
CA LEU A 332 -16.47 -25.52 -11.45
C LEU A 332 -16.93 -25.44 -12.92
N LEU A 333 -16.32 -24.55 -13.70
CA LEU A 333 -16.67 -24.33 -15.10
C LEU A 333 -16.26 -25.53 -15.98
N TYR A 334 -15.04 -26.04 -15.79
CA TYR A 334 -14.52 -27.16 -16.58
C TYR A 334 -15.30 -28.45 -16.37
N LYS A 335 -15.66 -28.74 -15.10
CA LYS A 335 -16.44 -29.94 -14.71
C LYS A 335 -17.95 -29.75 -14.87
N GLN A 336 -18.42 -28.51 -15.06
CA GLN A 336 -19.85 -28.17 -15.08
C GLN A 336 -20.57 -28.70 -13.83
N ARG A 337 -20.00 -28.41 -12.65
CA ARG A 337 -20.51 -28.86 -11.36
C ARG A 337 -20.69 -27.68 -10.43
N ASP A 338 -21.81 -27.66 -9.75
CA ASP A 338 -22.15 -26.62 -8.79
C ASP A 338 -22.74 -27.23 -7.51
N PHE A 339 -22.72 -26.50 -6.42
CA PHE A 339 -23.34 -26.93 -5.16
C PHE A 339 -24.06 -25.77 -4.47
N GLY A 340 -24.81 -26.08 -3.44
CA GLY A 340 -25.52 -25.09 -2.64
C GLY A 340 -26.57 -24.28 -3.44
N PRO A 341 -26.71 -22.98 -3.14
CA PRO A 341 -27.67 -22.10 -3.83
C PRO A 341 -27.36 -21.93 -5.32
N MET A 342 -26.08 -21.87 -5.72
CA MET A 342 -25.69 -21.74 -7.12
C MET A 342 -26.20 -22.89 -7.99
N TYR A 343 -26.12 -24.13 -7.48
CA TYR A 343 -26.68 -25.29 -8.18
C TYR A 343 -28.18 -25.13 -8.45
N LYS A 344 -28.92 -24.60 -7.44
CA LYS A 344 -30.38 -24.36 -7.60
C LYS A 344 -30.66 -23.28 -8.64
N ALA A 345 -29.89 -22.18 -8.64
CA ALA A 345 -30.02 -21.10 -9.63
C ALA A 345 -29.76 -21.62 -11.06
N GLU A 346 -28.69 -22.38 -11.25
CA GLU A 346 -28.33 -22.96 -12.54
C GLU A 346 -29.40 -23.95 -13.07
N VAL A 347 -29.91 -24.86 -12.22
CA VAL A 347 -30.96 -25.81 -12.59
C VAL A 347 -32.27 -25.09 -12.91
N LYS A 348 -32.63 -24.04 -12.17
CA LYS A 348 -33.80 -23.19 -12.46
C LYS A 348 -33.68 -22.54 -13.82
N THR A 349 -32.55 -21.88 -14.09
CA THR A 349 -32.30 -21.19 -15.38
C THR A 349 -32.32 -22.17 -16.57
N LEU A 350 -31.82 -23.39 -16.40
CA LEU A 350 -31.88 -24.41 -17.46
C LEU A 350 -33.31 -24.81 -17.81
N LYS A 351 -34.21 -24.91 -16.81
CA LYS A 351 -35.60 -25.33 -16.99
C LYS A 351 -36.51 -24.20 -17.48
N GLU A 352 -36.40 -23.03 -16.85
CA GLU A 352 -37.35 -21.93 -17.03
C GLU A 352 -36.84 -20.88 -18.01
N GLY A 353 -35.56 -20.86 -18.33
CA GLY A 353 -34.92 -19.78 -19.08
C GLY A 353 -34.69 -18.55 -18.20
N ILE A 354 -34.26 -17.44 -18.79
CA ILE A 354 -34.03 -16.17 -18.11
C ILE A 354 -35.18 -15.22 -18.45
N THR A 355 -35.90 -14.74 -17.46
CA THR A 355 -36.87 -13.64 -17.59
C THR A 355 -36.11 -12.31 -17.67
N ALA A 356 -36.39 -11.54 -18.72
CA ALA A 356 -35.74 -10.25 -18.97
C ALA A 356 -36.27 -9.18 -18.02
N ASP A 357 -35.58 -8.93 -16.93
CA ASP A 357 -35.70 -7.69 -16.18
C ASP A 357 -34.61 -6.72 -16.64
N THR A 358 -35.01 -5.61 -17.24
CA THR A 358 -34.11 -4.56 -17.72
C THR A 358 -33.83 -3.57 -16.59
N VAL A 359 -32.70 -3.75 -15.89
CA VAL A 359 -32.14 -2.69 -15.06
C VAL A 359 -31.19 -1.87 -15.94
N THR A 360 -31.62 -0.64 -16.30
CA THR A 360 -30.79 0.36 -16.98
C THR A 360 -30.13 1.24 -15.91
N ASN A 361 -28.82 1.19 -15.78
CA ASN A 361 -28.09 2.02 -14.84
C ASN A 361 -27.15 2.99 -15.59
N ARG A 362 -27.12 4.28 -15.21
CA ARG A 362 -26.32 5.32 -15.84
C ARG A 362 -24.80 5.07 -15.70
N GLU A 363 -24.37 4.50 -14.60
CA GLU A 363 -22.95 4.18 -14.34
C GLU A 363 -22.40 3.17 -15.34
N LEU A 364 -23.24 2.26 -15.84
CA LEU A 364 -22.88 1.29 -16.88
C LEU A 364 -22.61 1.93 -18.25
N GLU A 365 -23.16 3.13 -18.52
CA GLU A 365 -23.00 3.82 -19.80
C GLU A 365 -21.67 4.57 -19.91
N GLU A 366 -21.03 4.90 -18.77
CA GLU A 366 -19.82 5.71 -18.76
C GLU A 366 -18.61 5.03 -19.39
N PHE A 367 -18.52 3.70 -19.35
CA PHE A 367 -17.44 2.92 -19.96
C PHE A 367 -17.78 2.32 -21.33
N ASN A 368 -19.01 2.55 -21.85
CA ASN A 368 -19.39 2.06 -23.17
C ASN A 368 -18.62 2.80 -24.28
N PRO A 369 -18.27 2.09 -25.38
CA PRO A 369 -17.65 2.72 -26.54
C PRO A 369 -18.51 3.84 -27.12
N VAL A 370 -17.88 4.91 -27.63
CA VAL A 370 -18.60 5.97 -28.36
C VAL A 370 -19.29 5.40 -29.59
N ARG A 371 -20.43 5.96 -29.97
CA ARG A 371 -21.38 5.41 -31.00
C ARG A 371 -20.72 4.96 -32.31
N ASN A 372 -19.60 5.56 -32.73
CA ASN A 372 -18.90 5.26 -33.97
C ASN A 372 -17.49 4.72 -33.75
N ALA A 373 -17.22 4.16 -32.58
CA ALA A 373 -15.90 3.63 -32.26
C ALA A 373 -15.49 2.52 -33.24
N LYS A 374 -14.31 2.62 -33.81
CA LYS A 374 -13.69 1.53 -34.56
C LYS A 374 -13.19 0.48 -33.55
N ILE A 375 -13.98 -0.56 -33.35
CA ILE A 375 -13.69 -1.62 -32.39
C ILE A 375 -12.47 -2.42 -32.83
N LYS A 376 -11.32 -2.17 -32.19
CA LYS A 376 -10.03 -2.79 -32.50
C LYS A 376 -9.26 -3.08 -31.20
N ALA A 377 -9.00 -4.35 -30.94
CA ALA A 377 -8.30 -4.81 -29.73
C ALA A 377 -6.95 -4.12 -29.47
N TYR A 378 -6.20 -3.77 -30.50
CA TYR A 378 -4.90 -3.13 -30.32
C TYR A 378 -4.98 -1.74 -29.65
N ASN A 379 -6.16 -1.07 -29.72
CA ASN A 379 -6.36 0.20 -29.02
C ASN A 379 -6.35 0.07 -27.49
N ALA A 380 -6.56 -1.14 -26.97
CA ALA A 380 -6.36 -1.46 -25.56
C ALA A 380 -5.02 -2.16 -25.32
N ILE A 381 -4.69 -3.16 -26.16
CA ILE A 381 -3.48 -3.99 -25.94
C ILE A 381 -2.21 -3.15 -25.97
N VAL A 382 -2.08 -2.19 -26.91
CA VAL A 382 -0.84 -1.41 -27.05
C VAL A 382 -0.57 -0.50 -25.86
N PRO A 383 -1.53 0.34 -25.37
CA PRO A 383 -1.30 1.13 -24.17
C PRO A 383 -0.98 0.27 -22.93
N ILE A 384 -1.70 -0.82 -22.72
CA ILE A 384 -1.47 -1.73 -21.59
C ILE A 384 -0.09 -2.39 -21.69
N PHE A 385 0.28 -2.85 -22.89
CA PHE A 385 1.62 -3.43 -23.14
C PHE A 385 2.75 -2.41 -22.88
N ILE A 386 2.54 -1.13 -23.23
CA ILE A 386 3.50 -0.06 -22.93
C ILE A 386 3.62 0.14 -21.42
N VAL A 387 2.52 0.12 -20.67
CA VAL A 387 2.58 0.21 -19.20
C VAL A 387 3.37 -0.96 -18.63
N ILE A 388 3.01 -2.20 -18.98
CA ILE A 388 3.66 -3.40 -18.45
C ILE A 388 5.15 -3.44 -18.79
N SER A 389 5.47 -3.33 -20.10
CA SER A 389 6.88 -3.38 -20.54
C SER A 389 7.66 -2.16 -20.06
N GLY A 390 7.03 -0.99 -20.03
CA GLY A 390 7.62 0.24 -19.51
C GLY A 390 7.93 0.16 -18.02
N THR A 391 7.09 -0.46 -17.21
CA THR A 391 7.39 -0.69 -15.78
C THR A 391 8.58 -1.61 -15.62
N PHE A 392 8.63 -2.75 -16.32
CA PHE A 392 9.80 -3.64 -16.26
C PHE A 392 11.08 -2.94 -16.71
N LEU A 393 11.03 -2.18 -17.80
CA LEU A 393 12.18 -1.39 -18.26
C LEU A 393 12.56 -0.30 -17.25
N GLY A 394 11.58 0.37 -16.65
CA GLY A 394 11.78 1.36 -15.61
C GLY A 394 12.46 0.78 -14.38
N LEU A 395 11.99 -0.39 -13.89
CA LEU A 395 12.63 -1.11 -12.78
C LEU A 395 14.07 -1.51 -13.11
N LEU A 396 14.34 -1.97 -14.33
CA LEU A 396 15.71 -2.29 -14.76
C LEU A 396 16.60 -1.04 -14.81
N VAL A 397 16.10 0.07 -15.36
CA VAL A 397 16.89 1.30 -15.49
C VAL A 397 17.17 1.93 -14.13
N THR A 398 16.14 2.09 -13.30
CA THR A 398 16.30 2.68 -11.96
C THR A 398 17.12 1.78 -11.04
N GLY A 399 16.90 0.48 -11.07
CA GLY A 399 17.64 -0.48 -10.27
C GLY A 399 19.12 -0.63 -10.70
N MET A 400 19.41 -0.57 -11.99
CA MET A 400 20.80 -0.50 -12.46
C MET A 400 21.49 0.78 -12.02
N SER A 401 20.79 1.91 -12.05
CA SER A 401 21.33 3.19 -11.57
C SER A 401 21.62 3.16 -10.08
N ALA A 402 20.68 2.68 -9.27
CA ALA A 402 20.87 2.54 -7.83
C ALA A 402 21.99 1.54 -7.48
N SER A 403 22.02 0.38 -8.13
CA SER A 403 23.10 -0.59 -7.96
C SER A 403 24.47 -0.03 -8.36
N ASN A 404 24.54 0.80 -9.41
CA ASN A 404 25.75 1.48 -9.82
C ASN A 404 26.28 2.44 -8.74
N SER A 405 25.38 3.27 -8.17
CA SER A 405 25.73 4.20 -7.10
C SER A 405 26.22 3.46 -5.86
N PHE A 406 25.50 2.42 -5.43
CA PHE A 406 25.89 1.58 -4.28
C PHE A 406 27.27 0.93 -4.46
N LEU A 407 27.56 0.37 -5.63
CA LEU A 407 28.84 -0.27 -5.90
C LEU A 407 30.01 0.74 -5.92
N LEU A 408 29.77 1.96 -6.48
CA LEU A 408 30.77 3.04 -6.48
C LEU A 408 31.05 3.55 -5.05
N GLU A 409 30.04 3.74 -4.23
CA GLU A 409 30.18 4.17 -2.83
C GLU A 409 30.97 3.15 -2.01
N ASN A 410 30.84 1.86 -2.32
CA ASN A 410 31.60 0.79 -1.68
C ASN A 410 32.97 0.51 -2.34
N GLY A 411 33.43 1.36 -3.27
CA GLY A 411 34.76 1.28 -3.89
C GLY A 411 34.95 0.09 -4.85
N ILE A 412 33.86 -0.49 -5.35
CA ILE A 412 33.91 -1.63 -6.28
C ILE A 412 34.24 -1.13 -7.70
N ASP A 413 35.21 -1.75 -8.36
CA ASP A 413 35.62 -1.41 -9.72
C ASP A 413 34.52 -1.78 -10.73
N LEU A 414 34.01 -0.77 -11.46
CA LEU A 414 33.01 -0.92 -12.50
C LEU A 414 33.58 -0.94 -13.92
N SER A 415 34.87 -1.18 -14.10
CA SER A 415 35.52 -1.21 -15.42
C SER A 415 34.87 -2.18 -16.41
N ASN A 416 34.29 -3.29 -15.90
CA ASN A 416 33.55 -4.29 -16.66
C ASN A 416 32.03 -4.03 -16.73
N GLY A 417 31.56 -2.90 -16.17
CA GLY A 417 30.16 -2.50 -16.10
C GLY A 417 29.43 -2.99 -14.87
N THR A 418 28.39 -2.25 -14.47
CA THR A 418 27.57 -2.50 -13.27
C THR A 418 27.01 -3.92 -13.21
N TRP A 419 26.48 -4.42 -14.33
CA TRP A 419 25.91 -5.77 -14.39
C TRP A 419 26.93 -6.87 -14.09
N ALA A 420 28.19 -6.69 -14.50
CA ALA A 420 29.27 -7.63 -14.20
C ALA A 420 29.63 -7.61 -12.71
N ALA A 421 29.64 -6.42 -12.11
CA ALA A 421 30.01 -6.19 -10.70
C ALA A 421 28.95 -6.64 -9.70
N ILE A 422 27.65 -6.68 -10.09
CA ILE A 422 26.57 -7.13 -9.20
C ILE A 422 26.79 -8.58 -8.78
N GLY A 423 26.81 -8.82 -7.46
CA GLY A 423 26.90 -10.15 -6.86
C GLY A 423 28.29 -10.80 -6.95
N THR A 424 29.35 -9.98 -7.00
CA THR A 424 30.75 -10.48 -6.93
C THR A 424 31.28 -10.58 -5.50
N ASP A 425 30.49 -10.22 -4.48
CA ASP A 425 30.87 -10.37 -3.07
C ASP A 425 31.09 -11.85 -2.72
N GLY A 426 32.36 -12.20 -2.43
CA GLY A 426 32.77 -13.54 -2.02
C GLY A 426 33.33 -14.45 -3.12
N GLY A 427 33.53 -13.96 -4.36
CA GLY A 427 34.29 -14.68 -5.42
C GLY A 427 33.45 -15.62 -6.28
N ASP A 428 32.19 -15.90 -5.97
CA ASP A 428 31.30 -16.71 -6.80
C ASP A 428 30.42 -15.84 -7.72
N GLN A 429 30.41 -16.14 -9.02
CA GLN A 429 29.53 -15.43 -9.97
C GLN A 429 28.07 -15.80 -9.71
N VAL A 430 27.28 -14.83 -9.30
CA VAL A 430 25.83 -14.98 -9.12
C VAL A 430 25.14 -15.16 -10.46
N GLY A 431 24.22 -16.12 -10.56
CA GLY A 431 23.48 -16.42 -11.79
C GLY A 431 22.58 -15.26 -12.26
N PHE A 432 22.23 -15.26 -13.54
CA PHE A 432 21.45 -14.21 -14.22
C PHE A 432 20.18 -13.80 -13.45
N PHE A 433 19.36 -14.77 -13.03
CA PHE A 433 18.10 -14.48 -12.34
C PHE A 433 18.31 -13.83 -10.97
N ARG A 434 19.38 -14.19 -10.27
CA ARG A 434 19.70 -13.57 -8.97
C ARG A 434 20.22 -12.14 -9.16
N LYS A 435 21.03 -11.88 -10.19
CA LYS A 435 21.43 -10.51 -10.57
C LYS A 435 20.22 -9.65 -10.93
N LEU A 436 19.29 -10.22 -11.71
CA LEU A 436 18.05 -9.56 -12.06
C LEU A 436 17.20 -9.23 -10.79
N GLY A 437 17.13 -10.16 -9.85
CA GLY A 437 16.48 -9.94 -8.56
C GLY A 437 17.10 -8.80 -7.77
N ILE A 438 18.44 -8.72 -7.69
CA ILE A 438 19.15 -7.63 -7.03
C ILE A 438 18.87 -6.28 -7.71
N VAL A 439 18.90 -6.22 -9.05
CA VAL A 439 18.60 -4.99 -9.79
C VAL A 439 17.16 -4.54 -9.54
N ILE A 440 16.18 -5.44 -9.65
CA ILE A 440 14.77 -5.11 -9.38
C ILE A 440 14.58 -4.76 -7.90
N GLY A 441 15.32 -5.44 -7.00
CA GLY A 441 15.31 -5.16 -5.57
C GLY A 441 15.76 -3.73 -5.22
N ASN A 442 16.71 -3.18 -5.94
CA ASN A 442 17.23 -1.82 -5.72
C ASN A 442 16.48 -0.75 -6.55
N ALA A 443 15.43 -1.12 -7.30
CA ALA A 443 14.77 -0.21 -8.22
C ALA A 443 13.86 0.80 -7.50
N ASP A 444 13.80 2.02 -8.03
CA ASP A 444 12.75 2.98 -7.69
C ASP A 444 11.46 2.61 -8.45
N SER A 445 10.60 1.87 -7.75
CA SER A 445 9.34 1.39 -8.29
C SER A 445 8.34 2.51 -8.59
N TYR A 446 8.34 3.59 -7.81
CA TYR A 446 7.44 4.74 -8.02
C TYR A 446 7.74 5.46 -9.33
N VAL A 447 9.01 5.74 -9.57
CA VAL A 447 9.48 6.34 -10.83
C VAL A 447 9.16 5.44 -12.01
N ALA A 448 9.41 4.14 -11.91
CA ALA A 448 9.12 3.16 -12.96
C ALA A 448 7.62 3.13 -13.32
N LEU A 449 6.74 3.11 -12.32
CA LEU A 449 5.28 3.13 -12.49
C LEU A 449 4.80 4.44 -13.12
N LEU A 450 5.33 5.59 -12.68
CA LEU A 450 4.95 6.90 -13.24
C LEU A 450 5.36 7.03 -14.71
N TRP A 451 6.60 6.66 -15.07
CA TRP A 451 7.07 6.75 -16.45
C TRP A 451 6.25 5.86 -17.39
N SER A 452 6.01 4.62 -16.98
CA SER A 452 5.28 3.65 -17.78
C SER A 452 3.81 4.03 -17.95
N SER A 453 3.13 4.46 -16.89
CA SER A 453 1.73 4.89 -16.95
C SER A 453 1.56 6.14 -17.80
N MET A 454 2.45 7.14 -17.67
CA MET A 454 2.42 8.34 -18.50
C MET A 454 2.64 8.00 -19.99
N ALA A 455 3.58 7.10 -20.31
CA ALA A 455 3.79 6.64 -21.67
C ALA A 455 2.57 5.88 -22.22
N GLY A 456 1.94 5.04 -21.40
CA GLY A 456 0.71 4.34 -21.73
C GLY A 456 -0.47 5.28 -21.98
N LEU A 457 -0.64 6.32 -21.14
CA LEU A 457 -1.66 7.35 -21.32
C LEU A 457 -1.44 8.13 -22.63
N ALA A 458 -0.22 8.57 -22.87
CA ALA A 458 0.13 9.26 -24.13
C ALA A 458 -0.19 8.38 -25.35
N ALA A 459 0.17 7.09 -25.30
CA ALA A 459 -0.15 6.14 -26.36
C ALA A 459 -1.66 5.98 -26.55
N ALA A 460 -2.45 5.84 -25.46
CA ALA A 460 -3.90 5.73 -25.52
C ALA A 460 -4.55 6.95 -26.17
N ILE A 461 -4.11 8.17 -25.78
CA ILE A 461 -4.59 9.43 -26.37
C ILE A 461 -4.22 9.53 -27.84
N VAL A 462 -2.92 9.36 -28.16
CA VAL A 462 -2.41 9.49 -29.55
C VAL A 462 -3.10 8.48 -30.47
N MET A 463 -3.23 7.22 -30.05
CA MET A 463 -3.91 6.20 -30.85
C MET A 463 -5.39 6.50 -31.07
N THR A 464 -6.06 7.04 -30.06
CA THR A 464 -7.48 7.37 -30.12
C THR A 464 -7.74 8.56 -31.05
N VAL A 465 -6.97 9.64 -30.91
CA VAL A 465 -7.11 10.88 -31.67
C VAL A 465 -6.63 10.71 -33.11
N SER A 466 -5.47 10.06 -33.33
CA SER A 466 -4.91 9.84 -34.69
C SER A 466 -5.82 8.98 -35.56
N GLN A 467 -6.51 8.00 -34.98
CA GLN A 467 -7.50 7.18 -35.67
C GLN A 467 -8.87 7.88 -35.85
N ARG A 468 -9.01 9.11 -35.35
CA ARG A 468 -10.26 9.89 -35.39
C ARG A 468 -11.45 9.13 -34.76
N ILE A 469 -11.19 8.38 -33.68
CA ILE A 469 -12.24 7.68 -32.93
C ILE A 469 -12.94 8.65 -32.00
N MET A 470 -12.15 9.48 -31.31
CA MET A 470 -12.58 10.59 -30.46
C MET A 470 -11.74 11.82 -30.78
N SER A 471 -12.32 13.00 -30.63
CA SER A 471 -11.56 14.25 -30.60
C SER A 471 -10.67 14.32 -29.36
N LEU A 472 -9.68 15.23 -29.34
CA LEU A 472 -8.86 15.42 -28.16
C LEU A 472 -9.71 15.82 -26.93
N LYS A 473 -10.75 16.65 -27.14
CA LYS A 473 -11.67 17.03 -26.07
C LYS A 473 -12.38 15.81 -25.48
N GLU A 474 -12.95 14.95 -26.32
CA GLU A 474 -13.64 13.74 -25.87
C GLU A 474 -12.68 12.76 -25.17
N ALA A 475 -11.41 12.70 -25.60
CA ALA A 475 -10.40 11.90 -24.92
C ALA A 475 -10.07 12.48 -23.52
N MET A 476 -10.02 13.81 -23.38
CA MET A 476 -9.86 14.48 -22.08
C MET A 476 -11.09 14.28 -21.18
N ASP A 477 -12.29 14.35 -21.72
CA ASP A 477 -13.53 14.07 -20.98
C ASP A 477 -13.53 12.61 -20.48
N ALA A 478 -13.10 11.66 -21.31
CA ALA A 478 -12.92 10.26 -20.91
C ALA A 478 -11.86 10.10 -19.80
N MET A 479 -10.75 10.83 -19.90
CA MET A 479 -9.72 10.84 -18.85
C MET A 479 -10.29 11.29 -17.51
N ILE A 480 -11.10 12.37 -17.49
CA ILE A 480 -11.75 12.87 -16.26
C ILE A 480 -12.67 11.82 -15.64
N ILE A 481 -13.41 11.06 -16.46
CA ILE A 481 -14.22 9.94 -15.95
C ILE A 481 -13.34 8.92 -15.24
N GLY A 482 -12.20 8.54 -15.82
CA GLY A 482 -11.26 7.62 -15.20
C GLY A 482 -10.67 8.15 -13.90
N ILE A 483 -10.34 9.44 -13.82
CA ILE A 483 -9.89 10.09 -12.59
C ILE A 483 -10.99 9.98 -11.52
N ASN A 484 -12.23 10.35 -11.85
CA ASN A 484 -13.34 10.32 -10.90
C ASN A 484 -13.60 8.90 -10.36
N THR A 485 -13.40 7.86 -11.17
CA THR A 485 -13.51 6.47 -10.73
C THR A 485 -12.47 6.10 -9.66
N MET A 486 -11.28 6.69 -9.73
CA MET A 486 -10.21 6.43 -8.75
C MET A 486 -10.29 7.32 -7.49
N MET A 487 -11.09 8.40 -7.50
CA MET A 487 -11.13 9.36 -6.39
C MET A 487 -11.49 8.74 -5.02
N PRO A 488 -12.44 7.80 -4.90
CA PRO A 488 -12.72 7.17 -3.61
C PRO A 488 -11.48 6.47 -3.03
N ALA A 489 -10.75 5.71 -3.84
CA ALA A 489 -9.51 5.05 -3.43
C ALA A 489 -8.45 6.07 -3.00
N VAL A 490 -8.27 7.15 -3.75
CA VAL A 490 -7.31 8.22 -3.40
C VAL A 490 -7.63 8.85 -2.04
N VAL A 491 -8.90 9.15 -1.75
CA VAL A 491 -9.28 9.72 -0.45
C VAL A 491 -9.02 8.72 0.69
N ILE A 492 -9.32 7.44 0.48
CA ILE A 492 -9.02 6.37 1.46
C ILE A 492 -7.52 6.30 1.74
N LEU A 493 -6.69 6.33 0.70
CA LEU A 493 -5.22 6.32 0.82
C LEU A 493 -4.71 7.48 1.68
N ILE A 494 -5.13 8.70 1.38
CA ILE A 494 -4.73 9.90 2.13
C ILE A 494 -5.07 9.75 3.62
N LEU A 495 -6.29 9.34 3.94
CA LEU A 495 -6.71 9.15 5.33
C LEU A 495 -5.99 7.98 6.00
N ALA A 496 -5.68 6.91 5.26
CA ALA A 496 -4.92 5.77 5.79
C ALA A 496 -3.49 6.17 6.15
N TRP A 497 -2.80 6.90 5.29
CA TRP A 497 -1.46 7.42 5.58
C TRP A 497 -1.49 8.41 6.77
N SER A 498 -2.52 9.25 6.85
CA SER A 498 -2.71 10.13 8.01
C SER A 498 -2.91 9.34 9.31
N LEU A 499 -3.68 8.25 9.27
CA LEU A 499 -3.85 7.36 10.43
C LEU A 499 -2.53 6.66 10.78
N ALA A 500 -1.76 6.24 9.79
CA ALA A 500 -0.43 5.67 9.98
C ALA A 500 0.51 6.67 10.69
N GLY A 501 0.53 7.94 10.27
CA GLY A 501 1.29 9.01 10.92
C GLY A 501 0.88 9.25 12.38
N VAL A 502 -0.42 9.25 12.67
CA VAL A 502 -0.93 9.36 14.05
C VAL A 502 -0.50 8.17 14.92
N THR A 503 -0.58 6.94 14.40
CA THR A 503 -0.16 5.74 15.15
C THR A 503 1.35 5.71 15.40
N GLU A 504 2.13 6.27 14.50
CA GLU A 504 3.57 6.47 14.65
C GLU A 504 3.87 7.50 15.74
N SER A 505 3.24 8.69 15.68
CA SER A 505 3.37 9.72 16.72
C SER A 505 2.99 9.20 18.11
N LEU A 506 2.08 8.24 18.20
CA LEU A 506 1.66 7.57 19.45
C LEU A 506 2.54 6.37 19.84
N SER A 507 3.63 6.08 19.11
CA SER A 507 4.52 4.94 19.37
C SER A 507 3.76 3.61 19.53
N THR A 508 2.76 3.38 18.66
CA THR A 508 1.85 2.21 18.75
C THR A 508 2.61 0.89 18.60
N ALA A 509 3.64 0.85 17.76
CA ALA A 509 4.40 -0.37 17.53
C ALA A 509 5.28 -0.74 18.72
N GLU A 510 5.85 0.23 19.44
CA GLU A 510 6.60 0.02 20.69
C GLU A 510 5.68 -0.60 21.76
N TYR A 511 4.45 -0.11 21.84
CA TYR A 511 3.46 -0.71 22.75
C TYR A 511 3.16 -2.16 22.38
N LEU A 512 2.93 -2.44 21.10
CA LEU A 512 2.64 -3.81 20.63
C LEU A 512 3.83 -4.73 20.88
N LYS A 513 5.07 -4.27 20.60
CA LYS A 513 6.31 -5.00 20.88
C LYS A 513 6.43 -5.34 22.38
N ALA A 514 6.16 -4.37 23.25
CA ALA A 514 6.22 -4.59 24.69
C ALA A 514 5.05 -5.48 25.21
N PHE A 515 3.87 -5.35 24.62
CA PHE A 515 2.70 -6.14 25.00
C PHE A 515 2.84 -7.63 24.63
N PHE A 516 3.32 -7.92 23.43
CA PHE A 516 3.55 -9.31 23.03
C PHE A 516 4.82 -9.89 23.66
N GLY A 517 5.82 -9.06 23.99
CA GLY A 517 7.06 -9.48 24.65
C GLY A 517 7.88 -10.49 23.85
N SER A 518 9.03 -10.89 24.41
CA SER A 518 9.90 -11.94 23.84
C SER A 518 9.35 -13.37 24.03
N ASP A 519 8.28 -13.54 24.81
CA ASP A 519 7.70 -14.83 25.19
C ASP A 519 6.47 -15.22 24.37
N PHE A 520 6.12 -14.47 23.31
CA PHE A 520 4.97 -14.82 22.46
C PHE A 520 5.27 -16.04 21.59
N SER A 521 4.97 -17.22 22.12
CA SER A 521 5.27 -18.52 21.52
C SER A 521 4.38 -18.95 20.34
N HIS A 522 3.51 -18.05 19.84
CA HIS A 522 2.51 -18.40 18.82
C HIS A 522 2.62 -17.51 17.57
N VAL A 523 3.84 -17.28 17.09
CA VAL A 523 4.13 -16.43 15.89
C VAL A 523 3.26 -16.80 14.68
N TRP A 524 2.98 -18.08 14.47
CA TRP A 524 2.13 -18.60 13.39
C TRP A 524 0.68 -18.07 13.40
N VAL A 525 0.21 -17.57 14.56
CA VAL A 525 -1.14 -16.98 14.69
C VAL A 525 -1.26 -15.67 13.93
N ILE A 526 -0.16 -14.90 13.79
CA ILE A 526 -0.19 -13.55 13.21
C ILE A 526 -0.75 -13.55 11.78
N PRO A 527 -0.22 -14.31 10.81
CA PRO A 527 -0.79 -14.35 9.47
C PRO A 527 -2.24 -14.86 9.45
N ALA A 528 -2.53 -15.90 10.26
CA ALA A 528 -3.86 -16.50 10.32
C ALA A 528 -4.92 -15.52 10.88
N LEU A 529 -4.59 -14.83 11.99
CA LEU A 529 -5.46 -13.81 12.58
C LEU A 529 -5.63 -12.62 11.63
N THR A 530 -4.55 -12.19 10.98
CA THR A 530 -4.58 -11.12 9.98
C THR A 530 -5.54 -11.47 8.83
N PHE A 531 -5.47 -12.70 8.30
CA PHE A 531 -6.38 -13.17 7.25
C PHE A 531 -7.85 -13.08 7.69
N VAL A 532 -8.16 -13.60 8.89
CA VAL A 532 -9.54 -13.63 9.42
C VAL A 532 -10.05 -12.21 9.71
N LEU A 533 -9.25 -11.37 10.35
CA LEU A 533 -9.63 -9.98 10.64
C LEU A 533 -9.82 -9.17 9.38
N SER A 534 -8.92 -9.30 8.40
CA SER A 534 -9.05 -8.63 7.11
C SER A 534 -10.34 -9.06 6.39
N ALA A 535 -10.67 -10.37 6.41
CA ALA A 535 -11.92 -10.84 5.84
C ALA A 535 -13.15 -10.26 6.55
N PHE A 536 -13.10 -10.13 7.88
CA PHE A 536 -14.20 -9.57 8.66
C PHE A 536 -14.39 -8.08 8.41
N ILE A 537 -13.29 -7.32 8.33
CA ILE A 537 -13.31 -5.89 8.04
C ILE A 537 -13.84 -5.64 6.62
N ALA A 538 -13.31 -6.35 5.62
CA ALA A 538 -13.77 -6.21 4.24
C ALA A 538 -15.24 -6.61 4.07
N PHE A 539 -15.69 -7.69 4.73
CA PHE A 539 -17.11 -8.05 4.74
C PHE A 539 -18.00 -6.92 5.27
N SER A 540 -17.57 -6.24 6.31
CA SER A 540 -18.38 -5.21 6.98
C SER A 540 -18.28 -3.84 6.30
N THR A 541 -17.15 -3.51 5.69
CA THR A 541 -16.91 -2.23 5.02
C THR A 541 -17.28 -2.27 3.53
N GLY A 542 -17.27 -3.47 2.94
CA GLY A 542 -17.52 -3.68 1.52
C GLY A 542 -16.38 -3.21 0.63
N SER A 543 -15.14 -3.13 1.14
CA SER A 543 -14.01 -2.65 0.35
C SER A 543 -12.68 -3.28 0.77
N SER A 544 -12.01 -3.88 -0.21
CA SER A 544 -10.64 -4.37 -0.05
C SER A 544 -9.64 -3.24 0.18
N TRP A 545 -9.81 -2.09 -0.49
CA TRP A 545 -8.97 -0.91 -0.32
C TRP A 545 -8.96 -0.40 1.11
N SER A 546 -10.14 -0.24 1.69
CA SER A 546 -10.31 0.19 3.07
C SER A 546 -9.68 -0.76 4.07
N THR A 547 -9.80 -2.06 3.80
CA THR A 547 -9.21 -3.10 4.65
C THR A 547 -7.70 -3.07 4.60
N MET A 548 -7.10 -2.92 3.42
CA MET A 548 -5.66 -2.75 3.28
C MET A 548 -5.17 -1.51 4.03
N ALA A 549 -5.88 -0.39 3.87
CA ALA A 549 -5.58 0.87 4.53
C ALA A 549 -5.56 0.78 6.06
N LEU A 550 -6.46 -0.01 6.65
CA LEU A 550 -6.56 -0.21 8.09
C LEU A 550 -5.54 -1.23 8.62
N MET A 551 -5.29 -2.30 7.87
CA MET A 551 -4.54 -3.45 8.37
C MET A 551 -3.03 -3.34 8.13
N TYR A 552 -2.58 -2.91 6.95
CA TYR A 552 -1.15 -2.89 6.64
C TYR A 552 -0.31 -2.05 7.61
N PRO A 553 -0.67 -0.81 7.96
CA PRO A 553 0.12 -0.01 8.89
C PRO A 553 0.28 -0.64 10.29
N LEU A 554 -0.67 -1.49 10.67
CA LEU A 554 -0.68 -2.18 11.95
C LEU A 554 0.10 -3.49 11.92
N VAL A 555 -0.17 -4.35 10.90
CA VAL A 555 0.31 -5.73 10.94
C VAL A 555 1.72 -5.91 10.37
N ILE A 556 2.20 -5.00 9.50
CA ILE A 556 3.55 -5.10 8.93
C ILE A 556 4.61 -4.96 10.04
N PRO A 557 4.64 -3.88 10.83
CA PRO A 557 5.62 -3.75 11.91
C PRO A 557 5.43 -4.82 12.99
N LEU A 558 4.17 -5.15 13.33
CA LEU A 558 3.85 -6.16 14.33
C LEU A 558 4.37 -7.55 13.95
N SER A 559 4.13 -7.99 12.71
CA SER A 559 4.52 -9.34 12.26
C SER A 559 6.01 -9.55 12.30
N PHE A 560 6.78 -8.55 11.90
CA PHE A 560 8.24 -8.59 11.95
C PHE A 560 8.74 -8.60 13.41
N ALA A 561 8.22 -7.70 14.26
CA ALA A 561 8.63 -7.59 15.66
C ALA A 561 8.37 -8.89 16.46
N VAL A 562 7.22 -9.52 16.24
CA VAL A 562 6.87 -10.78 16.91
C VAL A 562 7.72 -11.94 16.39
N ALA A 563 8.00 -11.99 15.09
CA ALA A 563 8.83 -13.06 14.50
C ALA A 563 10.30 -12.93 14.94
N ALA A 564 10.83 -11.72 15.07
CA ALA A 564 12.19 -11.47 15.55
C ALA A 564 12.44 -11.99 16.99
N GLY A 565 11.39 -12.15 17.77
CA GLY A 565 11.44 -12.72 19.13
C GLY A 565 11.57 -14.25 19.19
N ASP A 566 11.35 -14.98 18.11
CA ASP A 566 11.36 -16.46 18.11
C ASP A 566 12.29 -17.04 17.02
N PRO A 567 13.43 -17.64 17.39
CA PRO A 567 14.43 -18.15 16.44
C PRO A 567 13.92 -19.32 15.58
N ASN A 568 12.76 -19.90 15.88
CA ASN A 568 12.18 -20.99 15.09
C ASN A 568 11.45 -20.47 13.84
N PHE A 569 11.21 -19.18 13.72
CA PHE A 569 10.49 -18.57 12.61
C PHE A 569 11.38 -17.62 11.82
N SER A 570 11.19 -17.59 10.50
CA SER A 570 11.83 -16.60 9.65
C SER A 570 11.00 -15.32 9.64
N GLU A 571 11.60 -14.21 10.08
CA GLU A 571 10.98 -12.88 10.12
C GLU A 571 10.39 -12.49 8.76
N MET A 572 11.17 -12.66 7.69
CA MET A 572 10.73 -12.33 6.33
C MET A 572 9.62 -13.26 5.84
N ALA A 573 9.66 -14.56 6.16
CA ALA A 573 8.60 -15.49 5.76
C ALA A 573 7.26 -15.16 6.45
N ILE A 574 7.28 -14.81 7.73
CA ILE A 574 6.10 -14.36 8.48
C ILE A 574 5.60 -13.01 7.93
N LEU A 575 6.50 -12.08 7.62
CA LEU A 575 6.17 -10.81 7.01
C LEU A 575 5.46 -11.00 5.66
N TYR A 576 6.03 -11.79 4.74
CA TYR A 576 5.42 -12.06 3.43
C TYR A 576 4.04 -12.72 3.57
N ASN A 577 3.93 -13.71 4.46
CA ASN A 577 2.66 -14.40 4.71
C ASN A 577 1.62 -13.46 5.31
N THR A 578 2.02 -12.54 6.20
CA THR A 578 1.13 -11.53 6.80
C THR A 578 0.66 -10.51 5.77
N ILE A 579 1.57 -10.00 4.94
CA ILE A 579 1.24 -9.08 3.83
C ILE A 579 0.23 -9.74 2.88
N ALA A 580 0.52 -10.96 2.43
CA ALA A 580 -0.40 -11.71 1.58
C ALA A 580 -1.74 -12.01 2.28
N SER A 581 -1.74 -12.21 3.60
CA SER A 581 -2.95 -12.49 4.40
C SER A 581 -3.88 -11.28 4.50
N VAL A 582 -3.36 -10.04 4.55
CA VAL A 582 -4.20 -8.83 4.47
C VAL A 582 -4.96 -8.83 3.16
N LEU A 583 -4.24 -8.97 2.06
CA LEU A 583 -4.82 -8.91 0.72
C LEU A 583 -5.79 -10.08 0.47
N ALA A 584 -5.37 -11.29 0.79
CA ALA A 584 -6.18 -12.49 0.63
C ALA A 584 -7.46 -12.47 1.48
N GLY A 585 -7.35 -12.00 2.72
CA GLY A 585 -8.50 -11.82 3.62
C GLY A 585 -9.44 -10.72 3.13
N SER A 586 -8.90 -9.57 2.67
CA SER A 586 -9.73 -8.48 2.16
C SER A 586 -10.55 -8.91 0.95
N VAL A 587 -9.96 -9.64 -0.01
CA VAL A 587 -10.67 -10.18 -1.18
C VAL A 587 -11.73 -11.24 -0.78
N LEU A 588 -11.44 -12.09 0.24
CA LEU A 588 -12.45 -13.02 0.76
C LEU A 588 -13.65 -12.28 1.37
N GLY A 589 -13.39 -11.27 2.21
CA GLY A 589 -14.44 -10.49 2.85
C GLY A 589 -15.31 -9.74 1.84
N ASP A 590 -14.67 -9.16 0.85
CA ASP A 590 -15.28 -8.46 -0.26
C ASP A 590 -16.26 -9.36 -1.04
N HIS A 591 -15.83 -10.55 -1.43
CA HIS A 591 -16.65 -11.57 -2.09
C HIS A 591 -17.84 -12.08 -1.23
N CYS A 592 -17.79 -11.93 0.08
CA CYS A 592 -18.88 -12.32 0.98
C CYS A 592 -19.82 -11.16 1.31
N SER A 593 -19.42 -9.91 1.05
CA SER A 593 -20.11 -8.71 1.51
C SER A 593 -21.29 -8.33 0.62
N PRO A 594 -22.48 -8.10 1.21
CA PRO A 594 -23.61 -7.56 0.46
C PRO A 594 -23.52 -6.06 0.16
N ILE A 595 -22.49 -5.39 0.63
CA ILE A 595 -22.25 -3.96 0.39
C ILE A 595 -20.94 -3.71 -0.35
N SER A 596 -20.28 -4.78 -0.85
CA SER A 596 -19.05 -4.69 -1.64
C SER A 596 -19.31 -3.95 -2.96
N ASP A 597 -18.42 -3.01 -3.26
CA ASP A 597 -18.47 -2.24 -4.50
C ASP A 597 -18.27 -3.14 -5.72
N THR A 598 -17.31 -4.08 -5.71
CA THR A 598 -17.11 -5.04 -6.82
C THR A 598 -18.26 -6.01 -6.97
N THR A 599 -18.85 -6.51 -5.87
CA THR A 599 -20.01 -7.41 -5.88
C THR A 599 -21.28 -6.69 -6.35
N ILE A 600 -21.47 -5.41 -5.98
CA ILE A 600 -22.55 -4.58 -6.51
C ILE A 600 -22.38 -4.36 -8.02
N LEU A 601 -21.18 -3.96 -8.47
CA LEU A 601 -20.90 -3.71 -9.89
C LEU A 601 -21.04 -4.98 -10.73
N SER A 602 -20.59 -6.14 -10.26
CA SER A 602 -20.76 -7.42 -10.97
C SER A 602 -22.22 -7.84 -11.06
N SER A 603 -23.02 -7.59 -10.03
CA SER A 603 -24.47 -7.79 -10.05
C SER A 603 -25.15 -6.89 -11.09
N LEU A 604 -24.81 -5.61 -11.10
CA LEU A 604 -25.35 -4.63 -12.04
C LEU A 604 -24.97 -4.94 -13.50
N ALA A 605 -23.68 -5.21 -13.75
CA ALA A 605 -23.17 -5.50 -15.09
C ALA A 605 -23.80 -6.75 -15.69
N THR A 606 -24.08 -7.75 -14.86
CA THR A 606 -24.73 -9.00 -15.28
C THR A 606 -26.25 -8.96 -15.21
N SER A 607 -26.83 -7.88 -14.67
CA SER A 607 -28.26 -7.75 -14.31
C SER A 607 -28.74 -8.93 -13.45
N CYS A 608 -27.93 -9.34 -12.49
CA CYS A 608 -28.24 -10.30 -11.45
C CYS A 608 -28.90 -9.58 -10.27
N ASP A 609 -29.84 -10.23 -9.58
CA ASP A 609 -30.28 -9.74 -8.27
C ASP A 609 -29.07 -9.78 -7.31
N HIS A 610 -28.81 -8.64 -6.70
CA HIS A 610 -27.60 -8.47 -5.89
C HIS A 610 -27.57 -9.40 -4.67
N ILE A 611 -28.68 -9.57 -3.99
CA ILE A 611 -28.76 -10.46 -2.81
C ILE A 611 -28.64 -11.93 -3.22
N GLU A 612 -29.23 -12.31 -4.35
CA GLU A 612 -29.05 -13.68 -4.89
C GLU A 612 -27.61 -13.91 -5.37
N HIS A 613 -26.94 -12.89 -5.91
CA HIS A 613 -25.51 -12.98 -6.22
C HIS A 613 -24.70 -13.32 -4.95
N VAL A 614 -24.78 -12.49 -3.91
CA VAL A 614 -24.07 -12.73 -2.63
C VAL A 614 -24.41 -14.08 -2.04
N ARG A 615 -25.70 -14.43 -1.99
CA ARG A 615 -26.20 -15.71 -1.46
C ARG A 615 -25.63 -16.92 -2.19
N THR A 616 -25.47 -16.83 -3.50
CA THR A 616 -24.97 -17.94 -4.33
C THR A 616 -23.44 -18.04 -4.31
N GLN A 617 -22.73 -16.92 -4.16
CA GLN A 617 -21.28 -16.81 -4.13
C GLN A 617 -20.69 -17.19 -2.77
N MET A 618 -21.31 -16.78 -1.67
CA MET A 618 -20.77 -16.93 -0.30
C MET A 618 -20.33 -18.36 0.06
N PRO A 619 -21.09 -19.45 -0.25
CA PRO A 619 -20.62 -20.80 0.04
C PRO A 619 -19.32 -21.18 -0.70
N TYR A 620 -19.11 -20.62 -1.89
CA TYR A 620 -17.91 -20.81 -2.68
C TYR A 620 -16.72 -20.05 -2.06
N ALA A 621 -16.92 -18.75 -1.78
CA ALA A 621 -15.90 -17.92 -1.14
C ALA A 621 -15.45 -18.51 0.22
N LEU A 622 -16.39 -18.92 1.08
CA LEU A 622 -16.07 -19.53 2.37
C LEU A 622 -15.37 -20.88 2.23
N SER A 623 -15.73 -21.69 1.22
CA SER A 623 -15.02 -22.97 0.96
C SER A 623 -13.57 -22.74 0.56
N VAL A 624 -13.33 -21.78 -0.33
CA VAL A 624 -11.98 -21.40 -0.77
C VAL A 624 -11.21 -20.73 0.36
N GLY A 625 -11.85 -19.83 1.13
CA GLY A 625 -11.26 -19.16 2.29
C GLY A 625 -10.83 -20.12 3.39
N GLY A 626 -11.66 -21.15 3.67
CA GLY A 626 -11.30 -22.22 4.60
C GLY A 626 -10.07 -23.00 4.12
N VAL A 627 -10.01 -23.38 2.84
CA VAL A 627 -8.81 -24.06 2.29
C VAL A 627 -7.60 -23.12 2.32
N ALA A 628 -7.75 -21.85 1.98
CA ALA A 628 -6.68 -20.86 2.03
C ALA A 628 -6.10 -20.73 3.45
N LEU A 629 -6.94 -20.65 4.47
CA LEU A 629 -6.51 -20.55 5.86
C LEU A 629 -5.84 -21.83 6.37
N PHE A 630 -6.53 -22.99 6.26
CA PHE A 630 -6.08 -24.22 6.91
C PHE A 630 -5.05 -25.01 6.11
N VAL A 631 -4.98 -24.85 4.80
CA VAL A 631 -4.02 -25.56 3.93
C VAL A 631 -2.92 -24.63 3.42
N GLY A 632 -3.20 -23.32 3.33
CA GLY A 632 -2.26 -22.30 2.87
C GLY A 632 -1.57 -21.58 4.03
N VAL A 633 -2.26 -20.58 4.60
CA VAL A 633 -1.69 -19.60 5.54
C VAL A 633 -1.07 -20.25 6.78
N ILE A 634 -1.83 -21.11 7.48
CA ILE A 634 -1.35 -21.74 8.73
C ILE A 634 -0.15 -22.66 8.47
N PRO A 635 -0.19 -23.64 7.55
CA PRO A 635 0.95 -24.52 7.35
C PRO A 635 2.21 -23.80 6.89
N THR A 636 2.09 -22.77 6.07
CA THR A 636 3.27 -22.01 5.61
C THR A 636 3.86 -21.13 6.72
N ALA A 637 3.08 -20.68 7.68
CA ALA A 637 3.60 -20.03 8.89
C ALA A 637 4.45 -21.00 9.74
N PHE A 638 4.19 -22.31 9.70
CA PHE A 638 5.02 -23.36 10.31
C PHE A 638 6.19 -23.82 9.41
N GLY A 639 6.48 -23.12 8.31
CA GLY A 639 7.61 -23.43 7.43
C GLY A 639 7.32 -24.47 6.35
N VAL A 640 6.07 -24.87 6.14
CA VAL A 640 5.71 -25.70 4.98
C VAL A 640 5.98 -24.89 3.70
N PRO A 641 6.72 -25.41 2.71
CA PRO A 641 6.94 -24.68 1.47
C PRO A 641 5.63 -24.28 0.78
N SER A 642 5.50 -23.02 0.40
CA SER A 642 4.28 -22.46 -0.19
C SER A 642 3.83 -23.21 -1.44
N LEU A 643 4.77 -23.71 -2.26
CA LEU A 643 4.47 -24.53 -3.44
C LEU A 643 3.75 -25.83 -3.07
N VAL A 644 4.12 -26.46 -1.95
CA VAL A 644 3.45 -27.66 -1.44
C VAL A 644 2.03 -27.32 -0.97
N ALA A 645 1.89 -26.22 -0.24
CA ALA A 645 0.59 -25.74 0.21
C ALA A 645 -0.34 -25.41 -0.97
N PHE A 646 0.16 -24.77 -2.03
CA PHE A 646 -0.59 -24.57 -3.28
C PHE A 646 -1.01 -25.89 -3.91
N GLY A 647 -0.10 -26.84 -4.06
CA GLY A 647 -0.41 -28.16 -4.67
C GLY A 647 -1.49 -28.92 -3.91
N VAL A 648 -1.38 -28.99 -2.58
CA VAL A 648 -2.38 -29.65 -1.71
C VAL A 648 -3.71 -28.89 -1.75
N GLY A 649 -3.69 -27.56 -1.64
CA GLY A 649 -4.90 -26.75 -1.66
C GLY A 649 -5.68 -26.86 -2.98
N ILE A 650 -4.98 -26.81 -4.12
CA ILE A 650 -5.59 -27.00 -5.46
C ILE A 650 -6.21 -28.41 -5.56
N LEU A 651 -5.54 -29.43 -5.05
CA LEU A 651 -6.07 -30.79 -5.01
C LEU A 651 -7.34 -30.87 -4.15
N VAL A 652 -7.33 -30.29 -2.95
CA VAL A 652 -8.50 -30.26 -2.04
C VAL A 652 -9.67 -29.55 -2.72
N LEU A 653 -9.45 -28.40 -3.35
CA LEU A 653 -10.49 -27.67 -4.08
C LEU A 653 -11.06 -28.50 -5.25
N TYR A 654 -10.20 -29.17 -6.00
CA TYR A 654 -10.64 -30.10 -7.05
C TYR A 654 -11.52 -31.22 -6.49
N LEU A 655 -11.14 -31.80 -5.35
CA LEU A 655 -11.92 -32.86 -4.67
C LEU A 655 -13.27 -32.32 -4.17
N ILE A 656 -13.32 -31.10 -3.62
CA ILE A 656 -14.57 -30.45 -3.23
C ILE A 656 -15.51 -30.35 -4.43
N VAL A 657 -15.03 -29.80 -5.58
CA VAL A 657 -15.85 -29.70 -6.79
C VAL A 657 -16.27 -31.08 -7.30
N HIS A 658 -15.42 -32.10 -7.19
CA HIS A 658 -15.71 -33.43 -7.70
C HIS A 658 -16.74 -34.18 -6.87
N TYR A 659 -16.63 -34.14 -5.53
CA TYR A 659 -17.49 -34.94 -4.63
C TYR A 659 -18.72 -34.17 -4.12
N VAL A 660 -18.57 -32.86 -3.79
CA VAL A 660 -19.67 -32.03 -3.28
C VAL A 660 -20.50 -31.44 -4.43
N GLY A 661 -19.83 -31.07 -5.53
CA GLY A 661 -20.50 -30.49 -6.71
C GLY A 661 -21.38 -31.53 -7.43
N LYS A 662 -22.57 -31.10 -7.85
CA LYS A 662 -23.51 -31.85 -8.67
C LYS A 662 -23.43 -31.35 -10.11
N LYS A 663 -23.58 -32.28 -11.08
CA LYS A 663 -23.57 -31.93 -12.50
C LYS A 663 -24.82 -31.13 -12.83
N VAL A 664 -24.65 -30.02 -13.58
CA VAL A 664 -25.71 -29.14 -14.06
C VAL A 664 -26.02 -29.39 -15.53
#